data_a4d000fe689a9152fe287653ef9a7b6d
#
_entry.id   a4d000fe689a9152fe287653ef9a7b6d
#
_cell.length_a   1.000
_cell.length_b   1.000
_cell.length_c   1.000
_cell.angle_alpha   90.00
_cell.angle_beta   90.00
_cell.angle_gamma   90.00
#
_symmetry.space_group_name_H-M   'P 1'
#
loop_
_entity.id
_entity.type
_entity.pdbx_description
1 polymer ?
#
loop_
_entity_poly.entity_id
_entity_poly.type
_entity_poly.pdbx_seq_one_letter_code
_entity_poly.pdbx_strand_id
1 'polypeptide(L)'
;MKATSANLLSVIKGPKQFIIPIYQRTYSWQLSQCNQLFNDILRISKEDDVHGHFLGSVVYFQESIHTVSDVPKLLVIDGQQRLTTVSLLILALAKFIKENPVDIDTNATKLLNYYMVNAEEENELRYKLLLTRRDKETFINLVKGIELGENKSQRIFENYEFFRSKINEHNVLEVYNGVLRLFIVDVALEKDKDNPQLIFESMNSTGLDLSQADLIRNYVLMGQEINLQTELYEKYWYPMEQSYGNDYASRFDWFIRDYLSLKMGTIPKIGKVYEEFKTYVQSSKSPATITEVVADIAKYSKFYVNIVLRKEPEKLLNQLFSNISRLKVDVSYPFIMAVYNDYSSGIISRDDFAEILKLVENYVFRRAICGIPTNSLNKTFAILYREIKVENYLESIKAAFQLMEGYKRFPTNNEFEKEFVNKDVYSFRSRNYLLNKLENYNRKEFVNTDEYTIEHIMPQNEKLSISWQNMLGDDWKEIQANYLHTIGNLTLTGYNSELSDRPFGDKKKMVGGFDDSPLRLNNFMKNVDIWNEENINKRARELATKAKEVWSAPNLEDTVLEKYMTKEVKEIAAYTIDQYEYLNEDMMVLYEALKKRVLNIDSSVKEEYKKLYIAFKSQTNFVDVVPQKSRLRLSLNMEFSEIIDPEGWCKDVANLGRWGNGDVEVSFNNLNQLDYIMFLIQQAFDLQFVEG
;
A
#
# COMPACT_ATOMS: atom_id res chain seq x y z
N MET A 1 28.23 22.59 15.18
CA MET A 1 28.48 21.13 15.13
C MET A 1 29.98 20.85 15.31
N LYS A 2 30.35 19.95 16.21
CA LYS A 2 31.73 19.49 16.42
C LYS A 2 31.75 17.95 16.26
N ALA A 3 32.54 17.46 15.33
CA ALA A 3 32.69 16.02 15.05
C ALA A 3 34.14 15.58 15.31
N THR A 4 34.33 14.53 16.11
CA THR A 4 35.65 13.99 16.45
C THR A 4 35.64 12.47 16.44
N SER A 5 36.73 11.83 15.95
CA SER A 5 36.91 10.41 16.15
C SER A 5 37.21 10.12 17.62
N ALA A 6 36.49 9.23 18.23
CA ALA A 6 36.65 8.93 19.63
C ALA A 6 36.43 7.44 19.95
N ASN A 7 37.12 6.95 20.99
CA ASN A 7 36.82 5.64 21.54
C ASN A 7 35.46 5.66 22.23
N LEU A 8 34.57 4.73 21.89
CA LEU A 8 33.19 4.70 22.39
C LEU A 8 33.14 4.64 23.92
N LEU A 9 33.94 3.80 24.54
CA LEU A 9 33.94 3.69 26.01
C LEU A 9 34.43 4.96 26.69
N SER A 10 35.34 5.72 26.08
CA SER A 10 35.76 7.03 26.56
C SER A 10 34.64 8.06 26.47
N VAL A 11 33.81 7.98 25.42
CA VAL A 11 32.61 8.84 25.28
C VAL A 11 31.57 8.52 26.33
N ILE A 12 31.32 7.26 26.66
CA ILE A 12 30.35 6.84 27.69
C ILE A 12 30.85 7.12 29.12
N LYS A 13 32.15 7.04 29.36
CA LYS A 13 32.77 7.19 30.68
C LYS A 13 32.58 8.61 31.24
N GLY A 14 32.52 8.73 32.58
CA GLY A 14 32.33 10.00 33.29
C GLY A 14 30.86 10.29 33.59
N PRO A 15 30.59 11.38 34.36
CA PRO A 15 29.22 11.75 34.72
C PRO A 15 28.49 12.31 33.50
N LYS A 16 27.62 11.55 32.90
CA LYS A 16 26.74 11.96 31.77
C LYS A 16 25.60 10.97 31.61
N GLN A 17 24.54 11.43 30.93
CA GLN A 17 23.38 10.63 30.64
C GLN A 17 22.98 10.80 29.17
N PHE A 18 22.98 9.71 28.40
CA PHE A 18 22.42 9.66 27.06
C PHE A 18 20.92 9.34 27.17
N ILE A 19 20.10 10.22 26.61
CA ILE A 19 18.65 10.09 26.61
C ILE A 19 18.20 9.83 25.19
N ILE A 20 17.52 8.71 24.98
CA ILE A 20 16.84 8.44 23.71
C ILE A 20 15.49 9.17 23.74
N PRO A 21 15.29 10.20 22.90
CA PRO A 21 14.06 10.97 22.90
C PRO A 21 12.84 10.11 22.52
N ILE A 22 11.67 10.56 22.98
CA ILE A 22 10.40 9.83 22.79
C ILE A 22 10.01 9.65 21.31
N TYR A 23 10.50 10.49 20.43
CA TYR A 23 10.24 10.41 19.00
C TYR A 23 11.14 9.41 18.26
N GLN A 24 12.19 8.91 18.91
CA GLN A 24 13.03 7.87 18.33
C GLN A 24 12.28 6.52 18.36
N ARG A 25 12.57 5.67 17.37
CA ARG A 25 12.02 4.32 17.35
C ARG A 25 12.53 3.49 18.54
N THR A 26 11.76 2.49 18.94
CA THR A 26 12.21 1.51 19.91
C THR A 26 13.43 0.72 19.40
N TYR A 27 14.13 0.07 20.30
CA TYR A 27 15.27 -0.77 19.94
C TYR A 27 14.87 -1.89 18.97
N SER A 28 15.56 -2.00 17.83
CA SER A 28 15.12 -2.84 16.71
C SER A 28 16.19 -3.75 16.09
N TRP A 29 17.45 -3.68 16.53
CA TRP A 29 18.47 -4.59 16.05
C TRP A 29 18.09 -6.05 16.29
N GLN A 30 18.30 -6.88 15.26
CA GLN A 30 18.04 -8.31 15.28
C GLN A 30 19.29 -9.09 15.72
N LEU A 31 19.14 -10.38 16.00
CA LEU A 31 20.25 -11.25 16.36
C LEU A 31 21.36 -11.28 15.30
N SER A 32 21.03 -11.10 14.02
CA SER A 32 22.03 -11.05 12.93
C SER A 32 23.01 -9.90 13.09
N GLN A 33 22.51 -8.69 13.41
CA GLN A 33 23.33 -7.50 13.63
C GLN A 33 24.16 -7.62 14.92
N CYS A 34 23.57 -8.17 15.98
CA CYS A 34 24.29 -8.45 17.21
C CYS A 34 25.40 -9.49 17.00
N ASN A 35 25.15 -10.52 16.20
CA ASN A 35 26.14 -11.55 15.88
C ASN A 35 27.27 -10.97 15.01
N GLN A 36 26.94 -10.10 14.06
CA GLN A 36 27.97 -9.41 13.26
C GLN A 36 28.88 -8.56 14.15
N LEU A 37 28.30 -7.72 15.02
CA LEU A 37 29.08 -6.91 15.97
C LEU A 37 29.94 -7.77 16.87
N PHE A 38 29.41 -8.88 17.42
CA PHE A 38 30.15 -9.79 18.28
C PHE A 38 31.34 -10.42 17.56
N ASN A 39 31.18 -10.86 16.31
CA ASN A 39 32.25 -11.42 15.49
C ASN A 39 33.30 -10.36 15.15
N ASP A 40 32.88 -9.13 14.83
CA ASP A 40 33.84 -8.02 14.58
C ASP A 40 34.66 -7.70 15.83
N ILE A 41 34.06 -7.72 17.02
CA ILE A 41 34.76 -7.55 18.31
C ILE A 41 35.79 -8.65 18.55
N LEU A 42 35.44 -9.92 18.31
CA LEU A 42 36.39 -11.03 18.44
C LEU A 42 37.53 -10.94 17.44
N ARG A 43 37.24 -10.51 16.20
CA ARG A 43 38.23 -10.34 15.15
C ARG A 43 39.27 -9.30 15.54
N ILE A 44 38.83 -8.08 15.89
CA ILE A 44 39.74 -6.97 16.23
C ILE A 44 40.55 -7.24 17.51
N SER A 45 40.08 -8.11 18.39
CA SER A 45 40.84 -8.49 19.57
C SER A 45 42.07 -9.36 19.26
N LYS A 46 42.08 -10.06 18.11
CA LYS A 46 43.15 -10.99 17.66
C LYS A 46 44.11 -10.38 16.66
N GLU A 47 43.71 -9.29 16.01
CA GLU A 47 44.49 -8.63 14.98
C GLU A 47 45.25 -7.43 15.58
N ASP A 48 46.55 -7.56 15.82
CA ASP A 48 47.37 -6.50 16.42
C ASP A 48 47.56 -5.30 15.49
N ASP A 49 47.54 -5.52 14.17
CA ASP A 49 47.67 -4.48 13.14
C ASP A 49 46.39 -3.62 12.97
N VAL A 50 45.26 -4.04 13.54
CA VAL A 50 44.00 -3.31 13.44
C VAL A 50 43.77 -2.48 14.70
N HIS A 51 43.84 -1.16 14.56
CA HIS A 51 43.72 -0.24 15.71
C HIS A 51 42.31 -0.22 16.36
N GLY A 52 41.26 -0.62 15.65
CA GLY A 52 39.91 -0.71 16.21
C GLY A 52 38.81 -0.93 15.16
N HIS A 53 37.60 -1.10 15.63
CA HIS A 53 36.42 -1.27 14.80
C HIS A 53 35.55 -0.01 14.84
N PHE A 54 35.23 0.53 13.68
CA PHE A 54 34.38 1.70 13.53
C PHE A 54 32.88 1.32 13.51
N LEU A 55 32.13 1.78 14.51
CA LEU A 55 30.71 1.50 14.68
C LEU A 55 29.78 2.47 13.95
N GLY A 56 30.29 3.60 13.46
CA GLY A 56 29.50 4.69 12.91
C GLY A 56 29.48 5.92 13.80
N SER A 57 28.51 6.82 13.59
CA SER A 57 28.38 8.04 14.36
C SER A 57 27.48 7.90 15.59
N VAL A 58 27.70 8.73 16.60
CA VAL A 58 26.75 9.02 17.68
C VAL A 58 26.55 10.52 17.71
N VAL A 59 25.33 10.98 17.44
CA VAL A 59 24.96 12.38 17.32
C VAL A 59 24.02 12.76 18.44
N TYR A 60 24.31 13.84 19.15
CA TYR A 60 23.48 14.27 20.26
C TYR A 60 23.50 15.77 20.45
N PHE A 61 22.46 16.28 21.12
CA PHE A 61 22.39 17.62 21.71
C PHE A 61 22.70 17.57 23.20
N GLN A 62 23.42 18.56 23.67
CA GLN A 62 23.49 18.84 25.09
C GLN A 62 22.32 19.76 25.49
N GLU A 63 21.46 19.33 26.42
CA GLU A 63 20.17 19.96 26.69
C GLU A 63 20.27 21.31 27.37
N SER A 64 21.31 21.62 28.12
CA SER A 64 21.53 22.92 28.76
C SER A 64 22.99 23.16 29.18
N ILE A 65 23.36 24.41 29.24
CA ILE A 65 24.59 24.89 29.86
C ILE A 65 24.25 25.19 31.32
N HIS A 66 24.35 24.30 32.26
CA HIS A 66 25.28 24.14 33.31
C HIS A 66 25.17 24.75 34.66
N THR A 67 24.99 23.95 35.60
CA THR A 67 25.68 24.09 36.90
C THR A 67 26.78 23.02 36.94
N VAL A 68 27.94 23.34 37.53
CA VAL A 68 29.12 22.46 37.59
C VAL A 68 28.84 21.16 38.36
N SER A 69 27.68 21.05 38.98
CA SER A 69 27.21 19.92 39.82
C SER A 69 26.26 18.95 39.12
N ASP A 70 25.72 19.25 37.94
CA ASP A 70 24.70 18.40 37.30
C ASP A 70 25.28 17.43 36.28
N VAL A 71 24.71 16.22 36.23
CA VAL A 71 25.03 15.23 35.18
C VAL A 71 24.52 15.75 33.82
N PRO A 72 25.41 16.01 32.84
CA PRO A 72 25.01 16.49 31.53
C PRO A 72 24.05 15.49 30.86
N LYS A 73 22.90 15.98 30.40
CA LYS A 73 21.91 15.25 29.62
C LYS A 73 22.17 15.46 28.14
N LEU A 74 22.38 14.36 27.43
CA LEU A 74 22.72 14.29 26.01
C LEU A 74 21.56 13.63 25.25
N LEU A 75 20.77 14.45 24.54
CA LEU A 75 19.65 13.94 23.74
C LEU A 75 20.19 13.32 22.44
N VAL A 76 20.05 12.01 22.29
CA VAL A 76 20.59 11.26 21.14
C VAL A 76 19.72 11.47 19.91
N ILE A 77 20.34 11.96 18.83
CA ILE A 77 19.68 12.17 17.53
C ILE A 77 19.94 11.00 16.61
N ASP A 78 21.16 10.45 16.59
CA ASP A 78 21.53 9.21 15.88
C ASP A 78 22.48 8.38 16.71
N GLY A 79 22.52 7.06 16.44
CA GLY A 79 23.39 6.10 17.13
C GLY A 79 22.72 5.35 18.29
N GLN A 80 21.43 5.54 18.54
CA GLN A 80 20.70 4.88 19.62
C GLN A 80 20.82 3.35 19.61
N GLN A 81 20.72 2.73 18.44
CA GLN A 81 20.80 1.27 18.30
C GLN A 81 22.19 0.76 18.71
N ARG A 82 23.23 1.48 18.31
CA ARG A 82 24.65 1.16 18.63
C ARG A 82 24.92 1.30 20.13
N LEU A 83 24.52 2.43 20.72
CA LEU A 83 24.65 2.67 22.17
C LEU A 83 23.93 1.59 22.96
N THR A 84 22.69 1.26 22.60
CA THR A 84 21.90 0.24 23.28
C THR A 84 22.56 -1.13 23.18
N THR A 85 22.97 -1.54 21.95
CA THR A 85 23.57 -2.87 21.74
C THR A 85 24.89 -3.04 22.49
N VAL A 86 25.75 -2.02 22.44
CA VAL A 86 27.03 -2.09 23.20
C VAL A 86 26.78 -2.08 24.71
N SER A 87 25.78 -1.34 25.18
CA SER A 87 25.40 -1.38 26.60
C SER A 87 24.89 -2.77 27.02
N LEU A 88 24.09 -3.46 26.20
CA LEU A 88 23.66 -4.84 26.46
C LEU A 88 24.84 -5.81 26.49
N LEU A 89 25.79 -5.66 25.58
CA LEU A 89 27.01 -6.48 25.56
C LEU A 89 27.88 -6.25 26.82
N ILE A 90 28.11 -4.99 27.22
CA ILE A 90 28.85 -4.66 28.45
C ILE A 90 28.16 -5.25 29.68
N LEU A 91 26.83 -5.17 29.73
CA LEU A 91 26.04 -5.73 30.82
C LEU A 91 26.16 -7.25 30.89
N ALA A 92 26.10 -7.95 29.74
CA ALA A 92 26.32 -9.39 29.65
C ALA A 92 27.74 -9.78 30.06
N LEU A 93 28.75 -9.03 29.66
CA LEU A 93 30.14 -9.22 30.04
C LEU A 93 30.32 -9.02 31.55
N ALA A 94 29.79 -7.94 32.13
CA ALA A 94 29.84 -7.68 33.58
C ALA A 94 29.17 -8.81 34.38
N LYS A 95 28.02 -9.32 33.87
CA LYS A 95 27.33 -10.45 34.52
C LYS A 95 28.17 -11.72 34.49
N PHE A 96 28.79 -12.04 33.34
CA PHE A 96 29.66 -13.20 33.21
C PHE A 96 30.86 -13.14 34.19
N ILE A 97 31.56 -11.99 34.23
CA ILE A 97 32.71 -11.76 35.14
C ILE A 97 32.30 -11.84 36.61
N LYS A 98 31.06 -11.44 36.94
CA LYS A 98 30.54 -11.54 38.32
C LYS A 98 30.28 -12.99 38.72
N GLU A 99 29.84 -13.81 37.77
CA GLU A 99 29.46 -15.23 38.01
C GLU A 99 30.67 -16.20 37.92
N ASN A 100 31.73 -15.82 37.21
CA ASN A 100 32.90 -16.67 36.95
C ASN A 100 34.19 -15.96 37.34
N PRO A 101 35.09 -16.59 38.07
CA PRO A 101 36.43 -16.03 38.34
C PRO A 101 37.25 -16.06 37.08
N VAL A 102 37.61 -14.88 36.56
CA VAL A 102 38.42 -14.68 35.36
C VAL A 102 39.58 -13.74 35.65
N ASP A 103 40.77 -14.03 35.09
CA ASP A 103 41.97 -13.21 35.25
C ASP A 103 42.02 -12.13 34.13
N ILE A 104 41.44 -10.98 34.46
CA ILE A 104 41.41 -9.79 33.56
C ILE A 104 41.56 -8.50 34.35
N ASP A 105 42.11 -7.44 33.74
CA ASP A 105 42.38 -6.13 34.35
C ASP A 105 41.13 -5.31 34.71
N THR A 106 39.99 -5.97 34.90
CA THR A 106 38.70 -5.33 35.26
C THR A 106 37.87 -6.21 36.14
N ASN A 107 36.77 -5.70 36.64
CA ASN A 107 35.75 -6.46 37.36
C ASN A 107 34.35 -5.95 37.05
N ALA A 108 33.33 -6.70 37.41
CA ALA A 108 31.94 -6.38 37.15
C ALA A 108 31.53 -4.99 37.67
N THR A 109 31.93 -4.66 38.91
CA THR A 109 31.62 -3.37 39.54
C THR A 109 32.23 -2.19 38.76
N LYS A 110 33.47 -2.34 38.29
CA LYS A 110 34.17 -1.32 37.50
C LYS A 110 33.47 -1.11 36.13
N LEU A 111 33.07 -2.20 35.46
CA LEU A 111 32.33 -2.10 34.18
C LEU A 111 30.98 -1.40 34.35
N LEU A 112 30.20 -1.77 35.39
CA LEU A 112 28.92 -1.19 35.70
C LEU A 112 29.07 0.31 36.04
N ASN A 113 29.98 0.68 36.94
CA ASN A 113 30.14 2.08 37.38
C ASN A 113 30.67 2.99 36.27
N TYR A 114 31.53 2.48 35.40
CA TYR A 114 32.10 3.30 34.34
C TYR A 114 31.17 3.50 33.15
N TYR A 115 30.36 2.46 32.79
CA TYR A 115 29.66 2.44 31.52
C TYR A 115 28.14 2.30 31.62
N MET A 116 27.61 1.88 32.78
CA MET A 116 26.16 1.65 32.90
C MET A 116 25.50 2.62 33.87
N VAL A 117 26.18 3.02 34.95
CA VAL A 117 25.59 3.89 35.97
C VAL A 117 26.47 5.07 36.33
N ASN A 118 25.85 6.15 36.76
CA ASN A 118 26.45 7.25 37.52
C ASN A 118 26.29 6.88 39.00
N ALA A 119 27.34 6.36 39.62
CA ALA A 119 27.26 5.66 40.91
C ALA A 119 26.79 6.57 42.07
N GLU A 120 27.09 7.88 41.96
CA GLU A 120 26.76 8.87 42.99
C GLU A 120 25.33 9.44 42.82
N GLU A 121 24.62 9.08 41.75
CA GLU A 121 23.30 9.58 41.42
C GLU A 121 22.17 8.61 41.79
N GLU A 122 20.97 9.15 41.99
CA GLU A 122 19.76 8.41 42.28
C GLU A 122 18.74 8.47 41.15
N ASN A 123 17.69 7.67 41.23
CA ASN A 123 16.57 7.61 40.29
C ASN A 123 17.04 7.45 38.85
N GLU A 124 16.48 8.20 37.90
CA GLU A 124 16.82 8.10 36.49
C GLU A 124 18.23 8.61 36.16
N LEU A 125 18.75 9.61 36.89
CA LEU A 125 20.09 10.14 36.70
C LEU A 125 21.20 9.11 36.97
N ARG A 126 20.86 8.09 37.73
CA ARG A 126 21.75 6.95 37.98
C ARG A 126 22.15 6.20 36.69
N TYR A 127 21.31 6.18 35.66
CA TYR A 127 21.57 5.39 34.44
C TYR A 127 22.21 6.26 33.37
N LYS A 128 23.32 5.76 32.78
CA LYS A 128 24.02 6.46 31.68
C LYS A 128 23.27 6.45 30.36
N LEU A 129 22.40 5.47 30.16
CA LEU A 129 21.53 5.38 28.99
C LEU A 129 20.08 5.23 29.42
N LEU A 130 19.24 6.19 29.01
CA LEU A 130 17.80 6.11 29.17
C LEU A 130 17.16 5.83 27.83
N LEU A 131 16.53 4.70 27.71
CA LEU A 131 15.72 4.29 26.56
C LEU A 131 14.28 4.82 26.69
N THR A 132 13.45 4.54 25.70
CA THR A 132 12.04 4.94 25.72
C THR A 132 11.16 3.81 26.26
N ARG A 133 10.17 4.14 27.08
CA ARG A 133 9.06 3.30 27.52
C ARG A 133 9.46 1.87 27.97
N ARG A 134 8.92 0.83 27.27
CA ARG A 134 9.14 -0.59 27.61
C ARG A 134 10.60 -0.99 27.50
N ASP A 135 11.35 -0.42 26.56
CA ASP A 135 12.80 -0.63 26.44
C ASP A 135 13.51 -0.10 27.67
N LYS A 136 13.10 1.09 28.17
CA LYS A 136 13.65 1.72 29.38
C LYS A 136 13.48 0.82 30.61
N GLU A 137 12.25 0.38 30.87
CA GLU A 137 11.95 -0.44 32.03
C GLU A 137 12.71 -1.77 31.99
N THR A 138 12.71 -2.42 30.83
CA THR A 138 13.42 -3.68 30.63
C THR A 138 14.93 -3.50 30.83
N PHE A 139 15.51 -2.48 30.22
CA PHE A 139 16.94 -2.17 30.33
C PHE A 139 17.36 -1.86 31.78
N ILE A 140 16.60 -1.02 32.46
CA ILE A 140 16.85 -0.67 33.87
C ILE A 140 16.80 -1.91 34.78
N ASN A 141 15.81 -2.79 34.57
CA ASN A 141 15.68 -4.04 35.34
C ASN A 141 16.87 -4.99 35.09
N LEU A 142 17.35 -5.07 33.84
CA LEU A 142 18.57 -5.82 33.53
C LEU A 142 19.79 -5.25 34.27
N VAL A 143 19.96 -3.90 34.27
CA VAL A 143 21.07 -3.23 34.97
C VAL A 143 20.99 -3.48 36.47
N LYS A 144 19.77 -3.48 37.07
CA LYS A 144 19.55 -3.81 38.49
C LYS A 144 19.71 -5.29 38.80
N GLY A 145 19.69 -6.18 37.80
CA GLY A 145 19.68 -7.62 38.01
C GLY A 145 18.35 -8.16 38.55
N ILE A 146 17.26 -7.43 38.26
CA ILE A 146 15.89 -7.81 38.65
C ILE A 146 15.31 -8.72 37.55
N GLU A 147 14.57 -9.74 37.96
CA GLU A 147 13.87 -10.63 37.04
C GLU A 147 12.82 -9.88 36.21
N LEU A 148 12.77 -10.17 34.92
CA LEU A 148 11.89 -9.50 34.00
C LEU A 148 10.49 -10.12 34.00
N GLY A 149 9.46 -9.28 34.10
CA GLY A 149 8.07 -9.70 33.98
C GLY A 149 7.65 -10.01 32.53
N GLU A 150 6.38 -10.39 32.36
CA GLU A 150 5.79 -10.72 31.03
C GLU A 150 5.81 -9.54 30.04
N ASN A 151 5.70 -8.32 30.54
CA ASN A 151 5.67 -7.08 29.74
C ASN A 151 7.05 -6.56 29.32
N LYS A 152 8.09 -7.38 29.35
CA LYS A 152 9.44 -6.98 28.91
C LYS A 152 9.50 -6.64 27.42
N SER A 153 10.46 -5.77 27.07
CA SER A 153 10.85 -5.58 25.67
C SER A 153 11.54 -6.85 25.15
N GLN A 154 10.86 -7.55 24.26
CA GLN A 154 11.33 -8.83 23.73
C GLN A 154 12.70 -8.68 23.06
N ARG A 155 12.87 -7.60 22.27
CA ARG A 155 14.12 -7.36 21.52
C ARG A 155 15.32 -7.05 22.42
N ILE A 156 15.13 -6.24 23.46
CA ILE A 156 16.18 -5.97 24.48
C ILE A 156 16.57 -7.26 25.16
N PHE A 157 15.59 -8.07 25.56
CA PHE A 157 15.83 -9.33 26.27
C PHE A 157 16.53 -10.36 25.38
N GLU A 158 16.05 -10.58 24.15
CA GLU A 158 16.66 -11.54 23.21
C GLU A 158 18.12 -11.21 22.91
N ASN A 159 18.42 -9.94 22.68
CA ASN A 159 19.79 -9.52 22.35
C ASN A 159 20.71 -9.58 23.60
N TYR A 160 20.19 -9.29 24.78
CA TYR A 160 20.94 -9.49 26.02
C TYR A 160 21.28 -10.96 26.25
N GLU A 161 20.28 -11.85 26.16
CA GLU A 161 20.49 -13.30 26.30
C GLU A 161 21.40 -13.87 25.22
N PHE A 162 21.31 -13.32 23.98
CA PHE A 162 22.24 -13.68 22.93
C PHE A 162 23.70 -13.42 23.38
N PHE A 163 24.03 -12.21 23.85
CA PHE A 163 25.38 -11.91 24.31
C PHE A 163 25.78 -12.74 25.52
N ARG A 164 24.87 -12.98 26.46
CA ARG A 164 25.12 -13.88 27.59
C ARG A 164 25.50 -15.30 27.14
N SER A 165 24.82 -15.84 26.15
CA SER A 165 25.06 -17.17 25.62
C SER A 165 26.36 -17.29 24.82
N LYS A 166 26.85 -16.19 24.27
CA LYS A 166 28.09 -16.16 23.46
C LYS A 166 29.36 -15.95 24.25
N ILE A 167 29.29 -15.29 25.41
CA ILE A 167 30.45 -15.03 26.26
C ILE A 167 30.71 -16.29 27.11
N ASN A 168 31.98 -16.74 27.11
CA ASN A 168 32.42 -17.91 27.87
C ASN A 168 33.89 -17.73 28.37
N GLU A 169 34.39 -18.67 29.15
CA GLU A 169 35.74 -18.61 29.73
C GLU A 169 36.87 -18.48 28.68
N HIS A 170 36.66 -19.00 27.48
CA HIS A 170 37.68 -19.02 26.43
C HIS A 170 37.73 -17.68 25.62
N ASN A 171 36.67 -16.92 25.62
CA ASN A 171 36.57 -15.68 24.80
C ASN A 171 36.36 -14.39 25.60
N VAL A 172 36.15 -14.47 26.92
CA VAL A 172 35.84 -13.29 27.75
C VAL A 172 36.91 -12.19 27.65
N LEU A 173 38.20 -12.57 27.62
CA LEU A 173 39.32 -11.65 27.47
C LEU A 173 39.30 -11.01 26.08
N GLU A 174 39.08 -11.79 25.03
CA GLU A 174 38.95 -11.30 23.65
C GLU A 174 37.79 -10.33 23.53
N VAL A 175 36.61 -10.67 24.08
CA VAL A 175 35.45 -9.77 24.07
C VAL A 175 35.77 -8.45 24.80
N TYR A 176 36.39 -8.51 26.00
CA TYR A 176 36.76 -7.31 26.72
C TYR A 176 37.73 -6.45 25.94
N ASN A 177 38.83 -7.01 25.40
CA ASN A 177 39.82 -6.29 24.61
C ASN A 177 39.26 -5.71 23.31
N GLY A 178 38.34 -6.44 22.64
CA GLY A 178 37.69 -5.96 21.45
C GLY A 178 36.72 -4.80 21.72
N VAL A 179 35.99 -4.84 22.83
CA VAL A 179 35.10 -3.74 23.23
C VAL A 179 35.90 -2.47 23.54
N LEU A 180 37.11 -2.58 24.11
CA LEU A 180 38.01 -1.43 24.32
C LEU A 180 38.48 -0.78 23.03
N ARG A 181 38.42 -1.46 21.89
CA ARG A 181 38.86 -0.98 20.56
C ARG A 181 37.69 -0.51 19.66
N LEU A 182 36.50 -0.25 20.24
CA LEU A 182 35.36 0.30 19.51
C LEU A 182 35.48 1.82 19.34
N PHE A 183 35.37 2.30 18.09
CA PHE A 183 35.45 3.71 17.73
C PHE A 183 34.17 4.22 17.11
N ILE A 184 33.87 5.48 17.34
CA ILE A 184 32.74 6.22 16.76
C ILE A 184 33.21 7.59 16.23
N VAL A 185 32.39 8.21 15.38
CA VAL A 185 32.41 9.64 15.21
C VAL A 185 31.45 10.25 16.26
N ASP A 186 32.04 10.91 17.24
CA ASP A 186 31.33 11.65 18.29
C ASP A 186 30.94 13.03 17.77
N VAL A 187 29.61 13.29 17.66
CA VAL A 187 29.07 14.51 17.07
C VAL A 187 28.20 15.25 18.07
N ALA A 188 28.73 16.33 18.63
CA ALA A 188 28.00 17.23 19.50
C ALA A 188 27.39 18.38 18.69
N LEU A 189 26.05 18.54 18.80
CA LEU A 189 25.30 19.61 18.16
C LEU A 189 25.05 20.77 19.14
N GLU A 190 25.06 22.01 18.62
CA GLU A 190 24.81 23.23 19.36
C GLU A 190 23.35 23.69 19.14
N LYS A 191 22.57 23.85 20.22
CA LYS A 191 21.11 24.09 20.19
C LYS A 191 20.69 25.31 19.34
N ASP A 192 21.46 26.36 19.32
CA ASP A 192 21.09 27.61 18.64
C ASP A 192 21.69 27.79 17.25
N LYS A 193 22.56 26.85 16.81
CA LYS A 193 23.28 26.92 15.54
C LYS A 193 22.95 25.81 14.58
N ASP A 194 22.61 24.64 15.12
CA ASP A 194 22.42 23.43 14.32
C ASP A 194 20.92 23.07 14.30
N ASN A 195 20.39 22.77 13.10
CA ASN A 195 19.04 22.25 12.96
C ASN A 195 19.07 20.73 13.09
N PRO A 196 18.50 20.18 14.20
CA PRO A 196 18.57 18.72 14.45
C PRO A 196 17.91 17.90 13.38
N GLN A 197 16.81 18.40 12.82
CA GLN A 197 16.04 17.70 11.83
C GLN A 197 16.79 17.58 10.49
N LEU A 198 17.39 18.66 10.00
CA LEU A 198 18.18 18.62 8.77
C LEU A 198 19.40 17.69 8.91
N ILE A 199 20.02 17.68 10.09
CA ILE A 199 21.16 16.80 10.38
C ILE A 199 20.69 15.34 10.42
N PHE A 200 19.59 15.08 11.12
CA PHE A 200 18.97 13.75 11.16
C PHE A 200 18.61 13.23 9.76
N GLU A 201 17.98 14.06 8.93
CA GLU A 201 17.65 13.70 7.53
C GLU A 201 18.91 13.38 6.71
N SER A 202 19.94 14.21 6.82
CA SER A 202 21.19 14.02 6.05
C SER A 202 21.95 12.76 6.46
N MET A 203 21.96 12.43 7.74
CA MET A 203 22.68 11.25 8.25
C MET A 203 21.95 9.94 7.96
N ASN A 204 20.62 9.96 7.99
CA ASN A 204 19.83 8.78 7.67
C ASN A 204 19.81 8.44 6.18
N SER A 205 20.18 9.36 5.30
CA SER A 205 20.35 9.08 3.86
C SER A 205 21.50 8.10 3.56
N THR A 206 22.36 7.80 4.53
CA THR A 206 23.56 6.95 4.39
C THR A 206 23.54 5.70 5.27
N GLY A 207 22.47 5.48 6.09
CA GLY A 207 22.35 4.38 7.06
C GLY A 207 21.31 3.34 6.70
N LEU A 208 20.88 2.55 7.71
CA LEU A 208 19.69 1.68 7.59
C LEU A 208 18.46 2.56 7.37
N ASP A 209 17.76 2.33 6.26
CA ASP A 209 16.59 3.10 5.87
C ASP A 209 15.54 3.16 7.00
N LEU A 210 15.25 4.36 7.46
CA LEU A 210 14.08 4.60 8.31
C LEU A 210 12.81 4.47 7.47
N SER A 211 11.76 3.96 8.09
CA SER A 211 10.44 3.97 7.46
C SER A 211 9.99 5.43 7.24
N GLN A 212 9.11 5.64 6.26
CA GLN A 212 8.50 6.95 6.05
C GLN A 212 7.76 7.42 7.32
N ALA A 213 7.16 6.49 8.06
CA ALA A 213 6.51 6.71 9.35
C ALA A 213 7.48 7.28 10.41
N ASP A 214 8.69 6.72 10.52
CA ASP A 214 9.69 7.18 11.48
C ASP A 214 10.15 8.61 11.15
N LEU A 215 10.36 8.90 9.86
CA LEU A 215 10.74 10.25 9.39
C LEU A 215 9.63 11.26 9.71
N ILE A 216 8.38 10.91 9.48
CA ILE A 216 7.23 11.78 9.77
C ILE A 216 7.08 11.99 11.28
N ARG A 217 7.20 10.93 12.09
CA ARG A 217 7.18 11.04 13.54
C ARG A 217 8.25 12.01 14.03
N ASN A 218 9.46 11.86 13.53
CA ASN A 218 10.55 12.76 13.89
C ASN A 218 10.25 14.20 13.45
N TYR A 219 9.71 14.41 12.26
CA TYR A 219 9.34 15.72 11.74
C TYR A 219 8.33 16.45 12.64
N VAL A 220 7.28 15.77 13.09
CA VAL A 220 6.21 16.40 13.87
C VAL A 220 6.58 16.59 15.34
N LEU A 221 7.52 15.80 15.87
CA LEU A 221 7.88 15.81 17.28
C LEU A 221 9.23 16.51 17.56
N MET A 222 10.23 16.35 16.67
CA MET A 222 11.55 16.93 16.83
C MET A 222 11.48 18.47 16.75
N GLY A 223 12.16 19.16 17.65
CA GLY A 223 12.17 20.63 17.69
C GLY A 223 10.98 21.26 18.43
N GLN A 224 10.00 20.47 18.89
CA GLN A 224 8.95 20.95 19.79
C GLN A 224 9.48 21.06 21.22
N GLU A 225 8.86 21.92 22.03
CA GLU A 225 9.12 21.95 23.48
C GLU A 225 8.81 20.58 24.11
N ILE A 226 9.56 20.18 25.13
CA ILE A 226 9.49 18.84 25.73
C ILE A 226 8.08 18.48 26.20
N ASN A 227 7.35 19.44 26.78
CA ASN A 227 5.97 19.19 27.23
C ASN A 227 5.04 18.95 26.07
N LEU A 228 5.13 19.77 25.01
CA LEU A 228 4.33 19.60 23.80
C LEU A 228 4.70 18.31 23.06
N GLN A 229 5.98 17.99 22.95
CA GLN A 229 6.48 16.77 22.36
C GLN A 229 5.90 15.53 23.07
N THR A 230 5.91 15.54 24.41
CA THR A 230 5.35 14.46 25.23
C THR A 230 3.84 14.36 25.04
N GLU A 231 3.11 15.50 25.06
CA GLU A 231 1.66 15.53 24.84
C GLU A 231 1.30 14.94 23.46
N LEU A 232 1.95 15.41 22.39
CA LEU A 232 1.69 14.95 21.02
C LEU A 232 1.93 13.45 20.88
N TYR A 233 3.02 12.97 21.47
CA TYR A 233 3.34 11.56 21.41
C TYR A 233 2.35 10.71 22.23
N GLU A 234 2.08 11.07 23.49
CA GLU A 234 1.25 10.24 24.37
C GLU A 234 -0.23 10.29 24.03
N LYS A 235 -0.73 11.45 23.61
CA LYS A 235 -2.15 11.64 23.31
C LYS A 235 -2.53 11.14 21.92
N TYR A 236 -1.62 11.23 20.93
CA TYR A 236 -1.95 10.95 19.54
C TYR A 236 -1.08 9.85 18.93
N TRP A 237 0.26 10.02 18.94
CA TRP A 237 1.13 9.13 18.18
C TRP A 237 1.18 7.71 18.74
N TYR A 238 1.42 7.57 20.01
CA TYR A 238 1.49 6.26 20.65
C TYR A 238 0.17 5.47 20.58
N PRO A 239 -1.01 6.03 20.80
CA PRO A 239 -2.27 5.33 20.54
C PRO A 239 -2.42 4.87 19.10
N MET A 240 -1.92 5.63 18.10
CA MET A 240 -1.87 5.19 16.72
C MET A 240 -0.99 3.93 16.59
N GLU A 241 0.27 3.96 17.03
CA GLU A 241 1.15 2.79 17.02
C GLU A 241 0.50 1.55 17.65
N GLN A 242 -0.11 1.71 18.80
CA GLN A 242 -0.81 0.62 19.49
C GLN A 242 -2.01 0.08 18.70
N SER A 243 -2.74 0.95 18.00
CA SER A 243 -3.91 0.55 17.22
C SER A 243 -3.55 -0.37 16.04
N TYR A 244 -2.37 -0.20 15.44
CA TYR A 244 -1.84 -1.09 14.40
C TYR A 244 -1.24 -2.38 14.97
N GLY A 245 -0.65 -2.33 16.17
CA GLY A 245 0.06 -3.47 16.74
C GLY A 245 1.23 -3.91 15.84
N ASN A 246 1.29 -5.20 15.52
CA ASN A 246 2.36 -5.77 14.68
C ASN A 246 2.33 -5.27 13.23
N ASP A 247 1.20 -4.74 12.78
CA ASP A 247 1.02 -4.22 11.42
C ASP A 247 1.55 -2.80 11.23
N TYR A 248 2.02 -2.12 12.31
CA TYR A 248 2.48 -0.74 12.24
C TYR A 248 3.56 -0.53 11.18
N ALA A 249 4.64 -1.30 11.25
CA ALA A 249 5.77 -1.18 10.33
C ALA A 249 5.43 -1.44 8.85
N SER A 250 4.39 -2.25 8.58
CA SER A 250 4.00 -2.63 7.22
C SER A 250 2.86 -1.79 6.63
N ARG A 251 2.09 -1.10 7.48
CA ARG A 251 0.84 -0.44 7.07
C ARG A 251 0.84 1.08 7.25
N PHE A 252 1.64 1.62 8.15
CA PHE A 252 1.56 3.03 8.48
C PHE A 252 2.02 3.94 7.33
N ASP A 253 3.06 3.55 6.59
CA ASP A 253 3.52 4.28 5.41
C ASP A 253 2.42 4.36 4.33
N TRP A 254 1.69 3.25 4.12
CA TRP A 254 0.54 3.20 3.22
C TRP A 254 -0.62 4.06 3.70
N PHE A 255 -0.88 4.07 5.01
CA PHE A 255 -1.87 4.97 5.59
C PHE A 255 -1.53 6.44 5.30
N ILE A 256 -0.30 6.88 5.56
CA ILE A 256 0.09 8.28 5.29
C ILE A 256 0.01 8.60 3.79
N ARG A 257 0.40 7.69 2.92
CA ARG A 257 0.22 7.84 1.47
C ARG A 257 -1.25 8.11 1.11
N ASP A 258 -2.15 7.32 1.66
CA ASP A 258 -3.58 7.42 1.39
C ASP A 258 -4.18 8.69 2.03
N TYR A 259 -3.72 9.07 3.21
CA TYR A 259 -4.07 10.32 3.86
C TYR A 259 -3.65 11.54 3.02
N LEU A 260 -2.41 11.56 2.52
CA LEU A 260 -1.94 12.61 1.64
C LEU A 260 -2.69 12.63 0.31
N SER A 261 -3.01 11.47 -0.24
CA SER A 261 -3.83 11.37 -1.45
C SER A 261 -5.19 12.04 -1.28
N LEU A 262 -5.82 11.84 -0.10
CA LEU A 262 -7.06 12.52 0.25
C LEU A 262 -6.87 14.04 0.39
N LYS A 263 -5.84 14.49 1.11
CA LYS A 263 -5.64 15.92 1.41
C LYS A 263 -5.16 16.73 0.21
N MET A 264 -4.28 16.16 -0.60
CA MET A 264 -3.66 16.87 -1.72
C MET A 264 -4.37 16.62 -3.05
N GLY A 265 -5.05 15.47 -3.20
CA GLY A 265 -5.70 15.04 -4.43
C GLY A 265 -4.74 14.44 -5.46
N THR A 266 -3.50 14.15 -5.06
CA THR A 266 -2.46 13.48 -5.85
C THR A 266 -1.96 12.28 -5.06
N ILE A 267 -1.54 11.21 -5.76
CA ILE A 267 -1.11 9.96 -5.10
C ILE A 267 0.41 9.94 -5.00
N PRO A 268 1.00 10.07 -3.79
CA PRO A 268 2.44 10.00 -3.61
C PRO A 268 3.01 8.63 -3.97
N LYS A 269 4.25 8.61 -4.50
CA LYS A 269 5.04 7.36 -4.55
C LYS A 269 5.42 6.97 -3.13
N ILE A 270 5.33 5.67 -2.80
CA ILE A 270 5.53 5.19 -1.42
C ILE A 270 6.89 5.62 -0.82
N GLY A 271 7.97 5.61 -1.62
CA GLY A 271 9.29 6.06 -1.18
C GLY A 271 9.45 7.59 -1.02
N LYS A 272 8.43 8.39 -1.41
CA LYS A 272 8.43 9.86 -1.34
C LYS A 272 7.38 10.43 -0.38
N VAL A 273 6.73 9.57 0.39
CA VAL A 273 5.64 9.95 1.29
C VAL A 273 6.08 11.02 2.30
N TYR A 274 7.28 10.93 2.82
CA TYR A 274 7.84 11.92 3.74
C TYR A 274 8.06 13.31 3.08
N GLU A 275 8.61 13.35 1.88
CA GLU A 275 8.83 14.61 1.14
C GLU A 275 7.49 15.29 0.82
N GLU A 276 6.51 14.52 0.37
CA GLU A 276 5.15 14.99 0.10
C GLU A 276 4.45 15.45 1.38
N PHE A 277 4.69 14.78 2.51
CA PHE A 277 4.18 15.19 3.81
C PHE A 277 4.72 16.56 4.23
N LYS A 278 6.02 16.79 4.06
CA LYS A 278 6.62 18.12 4.34
C LYS A 278 5.97 19.20 3.47
N THR A 279 5.81 18.93 2.18
CA THR A 279 5.15 19.85 1.25
C THR A 279 3.71 20.14 1.67
N TYR A 280 2.96 19.10 2.10
CA TYR A 280 1.60 19.25 2.60
C TYR A 280 1.57 20.15 3.84
N VAL A 281 2.39 19.89 4.85
CA VAL A 281 2.41 20.67 6.11
C VAL A 281 2.75 22.14 5.86
N GLN A 282 3.56 22.45 4.86
CA GLN A 282 3.91 23.82 4.47
C GLN A 282 2.87 24.49 3.56
N SER A 283 1.88 23.75 3.09
CA SER A 283 0.86 24.26 2.18
C SER A 283 -0.31 24.93 2.93
N SER A 284 -1.07 25.76 2.23
CA SER A 284 -2.33 26.34 2.75
C SER A 284 -3.44 25.31 2.99
N LYS A 285 -3.27 24.05 2.55
CA LYS A 285 -4.21 22.94 2.76
C LYS A 285 -4.01 22.26 4.13
N SER A 286 -2.85 22.48 4.77
CA SER A 286 -2.56 21.94 6.09
C SER A 286 -3.27 22.73 7.19
N PRO A 287 -3.63 22.06 8.32
CA PRO A 287 -3.98 22.77 9.55
C PRO A 287 -2.88 23.76 9.99
N ALA A 288 -3.27 24.81 10.73
CA ALA A 288 -2.37 25.91 11.06
C ALA A 288 -1.25 25.53 12.03
N THR A 289 -1.49 24.55 12.89
CA THR A 289 -0.55 24.14 13.94
C THR A 289 -0.16 22.67 13.80
N ILE A 290 1.05 22.32 14.26
CA ILE A 290 1.51 20.93 14.26
C ILE A 290 0.62 20.03 15.14
N THR A 291 0.04 20.56 16.20
CA THR A 291 -0.90 19.85 17.06
C THR A 291 -2.15 19.43 16.28
N GLU A 292 -2.70 20.34 15.49
CA GLU A 292 -3.86 20.06 14.64
C GLU A 292 -3.53 19.05 13.54
N VAL A 293 -2.34 19.15 12.94
CA VAL A 293 -1.86 18.17 11.94
C VAL A 293 -1.80 16.77 12.57
N VAL A 294 -1.19 16.63 13.74
CA VAL A 294 -1.04 15.32 14.41
C VAL A 294 -2.41 14.80 14.86
N ALA A 295 -3.30 15.65 15.34
CA ALA A 295 -4.67 15.26 15.72
C ALA A 295 -5.48 14.79 14.50
N ASP A 296 -5.35 15.45 13.35
CA ASP A 296 -6.00 15.07 12.11
C ASP A 296 -5.46 13.73 11.59
N ILE A 297 -4.14 13.53 11.60
CA ILE A 297 -3.53 12.22 11.27
C ILE A 297 -4.09 11.13 12.19
N ALA A 298 -4.15 11.37 13.51
CA ALA A 298 -4.66 10.38 14.46
C ALA A 298 -6.12 10.02 14.19
N LYS A 299 -6.96 11.00 13.83
CA LYS A 299 -8.34 10.80 13.44
C LYS A 299 -8.47 9.87 12.22
N TYR A 300 -7.76 10.18 11.14
CA TYR A 300 -7.81 9.39 9.91
C TYR A 300 -7.12 8.03 10.06
N SER A 301 -6.08 7.93 10.90
CA SER A 301 -5.44 6.67 11.25
C SER A 301 -6.43 5.69 11.88
N LYS A 302 -7.32 6.16 12.76
CA LYS A 302 -8.37 5.34 13.34
C LYS A 302 -9.33 4.79 12.26
N PHE A 303 -9.71 5.62 11.28
CA PHE A 303 -10.54 5.16 10.16
C PHE A 303 -9.80 4.11 9.33
N TYR A 304 -8.55 4.35 9.00
CA TYR A 304 -7.73 3.41 8.24
C TYR A 304 -7.59 2.05 8.95
N VAL A 305 -7.31 2.07 10.25
CA VAL A 305 -7.23 0.85 11.08
C VAL A 305 -8.55 0.08 11.07
N ASN A 306 -9.69 0.77 11.20
CA ASN A 306 -11.00 0.14 11.15
C ASN A 306 -11.26 -0.51 9.78
N ILE A 307 -10.88 0.15 8.69
CA ILE A 307 -11.03 -0.36 7.31
C ILE A 307 -10.10 -1.56 7.05
N VAL A 308 -8.80 -1.38 7.27
CA VAL A 308 -7.76 -2.32 6.82
C VAL A 308 -7.58 -3.50 7.78
N LEU A 309 -7.60 -3.22 9.09
CA LEU A 309 -7.44 -4.24 10.14
C LEU A 309 -8.78 -4.78 10.66
N ARG A 310 -9.91 -4.33 10.10
CA ARG A 310 -11.26 -4.80 10.42
C ARG A 310 -11.60 -4.63 11.89
N LYS A 311 -11.23 -3.49 12.47
CA LYS A 311 -11.48 -3.15 13.87
C LYS A 311 -12.71 -2.26 14.07
N GLU A 312 -13.57 -2.16 13.06
CA GLU A 312 -14.81 -1.42 13.13
C GLU A 312 -15.80 -2.11 14.11
N PRO A 313 -16.28 -1.39 15.15
CA PRO A 313 -17.21 -1.97 16.12
C PRO A 313 -18.60 -2.28 15.54
N GLU A 314 -19.04 -1.51 14.54
CA GLU A 314 -20.34 -1.72 13.89
C GLU A 314 -20.24 -2.90 12.92
N LYS A 315 -21.01 -3.97 13.19
CA LYS A 315 -20.91 -5.26 12.49
C LYS A 315 -21.13 -5.15 10.98
N LEU A 316 -22.14 -4.36 10.55
CA LEU A 316 -22.46 -4.21 9.14
C LEU A 316 -21.32 -3.51 8.39
N LEU A 317 -20.82 -2.40 8.95
CA LEU A 317 -19.71 -1.67 8.35
C LEU A 317 -18.44 -2.53 8.30
N ASN A 318 -18.14 -3.27 9.37
CA ASN A 318 -16.99 -4.17 9.41
C ASN A 318 -17.08 -5.28 8.36
N GLN A 319 -18.28 -5.83 8.13
CA GLN A 319 -18.52 -6.80 7.06
C GLN A 319 -18.29 -6.19 5.67
N LEU A 320 -18.73 -4.95 5.43
CA LEU A 320 -18.54 -4.26 4.16
C LEU A 320 -17.06 -3.94 3.92
N PHE A 321 -16.31 -3.52 4.95
CA PHE A 321 -14.85 -3.37 4.86
C PHE A 321 -14.15 -4.69 4.54
N SER A 322 -14.60 -5.80 5.14
CA SER A 322 -14.09 -7.13 4.81
C SER A 322 -14.33 -7.50 3.35
N ASN A 323 -15.50 -7.18 2.80
CA ASN A 323 -15.81 -7.42 1.39
C ASN A 323 -14.89 -6.64 0.45
N ILE A 324 -14.70 -5.33 0.70
CA ILE A 324 -13.82 -4.46 -0.08
C ILE A 324 -12.37 -4.94 0.00
N SER A 325 -11.90 -5.33 1.18
CA SER A 325 -10.56 -5.90 1.38
C SER A 325 -10.33 -7.20 0.58
N ARG A 326 -11.35 -8.07 0.49
CA ARG A 326 -11.30 -9.31 -0.33
C ARG A 326 -11.17 -9.01 -1.82
N LEU A 327 -11.66 -7.87 -2.28
CA LEU A 327 -11.49 -7.41 -3.67
C LEU A 327 -10.12 -6.81 -3.95
N LYS A 328 -9.32 -6.52 -2.90
CA LYS A 328 -7.97 -5.94 -2.99
C LYS A 328 -7.93 -4.62 -3.76
N VAL A 329 -8.82 -3.70 -3.41
CA VAL A 329 -8.98 -2.39 -4.04
C VAL A 329 -8.58 -1.26 -3.09
N ASP A 330 -7.34 -1.32 -2.62
CA ASP A 330 -6.78 -0.37 -1.64
C ASP A 330 -6.86 1.09 -2.13
N VAL A 331 -6.87 1.31 -3.43
CA VAL A 331 -7.03 2.62 -4.07
C VAL A 331 -8.35 3.34 -3.73
N SER A 332 -9.33 2.62 -3.17
CA SER A 332 -10.59 3.21 -2.67
C SER A 332 -10.48 3.78 -1.26
N TYR A 333 -9.42 3.45 -0.51
CA TYR A 333 -9.32 3.85 0.90
C TYR A 333 -9.30 5.36 1.13
N PRO A 334 -8.61 6.20 0.33
CA PRO A 334 -8.71 7.65 0.49
C PRO A 334 -10.15 8.16 0.42
N PHE A 335 -10.94 7.70 -0.56
CA PHE A 335 -12.35 8.04 -0.69
C PHE A 335 -13.17 7.53 0.51
N ILE A 336 -12.98 6.28 0.90
CA ILE A 336 -13.72 5.68 2.03
C ILE A 336 -13.40 6.42 3.34
N MET A 337 -12.13 6.80 3.57
CA MET A 337 -11.75 7.59 4.76
C MET A 337 -12.41 8.97 4.77
N ALA A 338 -12.56 9.63 3.60
CA ALA A 338 -13.27 10.90 3.51
C ALA A 338 -14.74 10.75 3.90
N VAL A 339 -15.43 9.77 3.32
CA VAL A 339 -16.84 9.49 3.63
C VAL A 339 -17.01 9.01 5.08
N TYR A 340 -16.06 8.26 5.61
CA TYR A 340 -16.06 7.84 7.02
C TYR A 340 -15.95 9.05 7.96
N ASN A 341 -15.12 10.05 7.58
CA ASN A 341 -15.05 11.30 8.32
C ASN A 341 -16.40 12.01 8.39
N ASP A 342 -17.13 12.07 7.28
CA ASP A 342 -18.44 12.69 7.21
C ASP A 342 -19.50 11.89 8.02
N TYR A 343 -19.44 10.58 7.98
CA TYR A 343 -20.23 9.72 8.86
C TYR A 343 -19.92 9.98 10.34
N SER A 344 -18.64 9.99 10.71
CA SER A 344 -18.23 10.23 12.11
C SER A 344 -18.56 11.63 12.62
N SER A 345 -18.72 12.58 11.70
CA SER A 345 -19.12 13.97 11.98
C SER A 345 -20.65 14.17 11.97
N GLY A 346 -21.42 13.12 11.71
CA GLY A 346 -22.89 13.17 11.68
C GLY A 346 -23.48 13.83 10.43
N ILE A 347 -22.70 14.04 9.37
CA ILE A 347 -23.15 14.60 8.10
C ILE A 347 -24.02 13.58 7.35
N ILE A 348 -23.68 12.30 7.41
CA ILE A 348 -24.44 11.20 6.84
C ILE A 348 -24.79 10.16 7.89
N SER A 349 -25.87 9.41 7.64
CA SER A 349 -26.29 8.31 8.49
C SER A 349 -25.40 7.07 8.31
N ARG A 350 -25.50 6.12 9.28
CA ARG A 350 -24.88 4.79 9.14
C ARG A 350 -25.37 4.08 7.88
N ASP A 351 -26.65 4.19 7.57
CA ASP A 351 -27.25 3.47 6.44
C ASP A 351 -26.80 4.05 5.10
N ASP A 352 -26.64 5.40 5.01
CA ASP A 352 -26.04 6.03 3.84
C ASP A 352 -24.58 5.59 3.66
N PHE A 353 -23.80 5.57 4.73
CA PHE A 353 -22.41 5.11 4.67
C PHE A 353 -22.32 3.65 4.22
N ALA A 354 -23.16 2.78 4.77
CA ALA A 354 -23.24 1.37 4.36
C ALA A 354 -23.61 1.24 2.86
N GLU A 355 -24.53 2.06 2.37
CA GLU A 355 -24.92 2.04 0.96
C GLU A 355 -23.81 2.53 0.04
N ILE A 356 -23.03 3.54 0.44
CA ILE A 356 -21.86 4.01 -0.29
C ILE A 356 -20.79 2.93 -0.36
N LEU A 357 -20.52 2.22 0.74
CA LEU A 357 -19.58 1.10 0.75
C LEU A 357 -20.01 -0.03 -0.18
N LYS A 358 -21.32 -0.34 -0.24
CA LYS A 358 -21.87 -1.31 -1.21
C LYS A 358 -21.69 -0.81 -2.66
N LEU A 359 -21.92 0.47 -2.93
CA LEU A 359 -21.68 1.03 -4.27
C LEU A 359 -20.23 0.88 -4.70
N VAL A 360 -19.26 1.13 -3.81
CA VAL A 360 -17.83 0.89 -4.07
C VAL A 360 -17.55 -0.58 -4.35
N GLU A 361 -18.05 -1.49 -3.49
CA GLU A 361 -17.94 -2.94 -3.65
C GLU A 361 -18.49 -3.38 -5.01
N ASN A 362 -19.71 -2.95 -5.35
CA ASN A 362 -20.42 -3.32 -6.56
C ASN A 362 -19.72 -2.78 -7.82
N TYR A 363 -19.27 -1.54 -7.79
CA TYR A 363 -18.53 -0.91 -8.88
C TYR A 363 -17.26 -1.70 -9.22
N VAL A 364 -16.44 -1.98 -8.21
CA VAL A 364 -15.19 -2.70 -8.39
C VAL A 364 -15.42 -4.13 -8.87
N PHE A 365 -16.37 -4.84 -8.26
CA PHE A 365 -16.67 -6.23 -8.62
C PHE A 365 -17.23 -6.36 -10.04
N ARG A 366 -18.21 -5.52 -10.42
CA ARG A 366 -18.76 -5.54 -11.79
C ARG A 366 -17.69 -5.26 -12.84
N ARG A 367 -16.81 -4.29 -12.60
CA ARG A 367 -15.69 -4.01 -13.50
C ARG A 367 -14.75 -5.21 -13.64
N ALA A 368 -14.45 -5.89 -12.53
CA ALA A 368 -13.60 -7.09 -12.55
C ALA A 368 -14.23 -8.24 -13.34
N ILE A 369 -15.55 -8.43 -13.25
CA ILE A 369 -16.30 -9.39 -14.06
C ILE A 369 -16.23 -9.01 -15.54
N CYS A 370 -16.47 -7.74 -15.88
CA CYS A 370 -16.46 -7.25 -17.25
C CYS A 370 -15.04 -7.04 -17.82
N GLY A 371 -13.98 -7.44 -17.11
CA GLY A 371 -12.61 -7.35 -17.62
C GLY A 371 -12.11 -5.92 -17.79
N ILE A 372 -12.75 -4.93 -17.14
CA ILE A 372 -12.34 -3.52 -17.25
C ILE A 372 -11.06 -3.30 -16.43
N PRO A 373 -9.99 -2.74 -17.01
CA PRO A 373 -8.72 -2.50 -16.34
C PRO A 373 -8.85 -1.68 -15.04
N THR A 374 -8.00 -1.99 -14.04
CA THR A 374 -8.03 -1.34 -12.73
C THR A 374 -7.29 0.00 -12.69
N ASN A 375 -6.48 0.32 -13.71
CA ASN A 375 -5.61 1.50 -13.74
C ASN A 375 -6.36 2.83 -13.55
N SER A 376 -7.61 2.90 -14.01
CA SER A 376 -8.43 4.10 -13.85
C SER A 376 -9.02 4.27 -12.44
N LEU A 377 -9.00 3.24 -11.60
CA LEU A 377 -9.62 3.29 -10.26
C LEU A 377 -8.97 4.34 -9.37
N ASN A 378 -7.64 4.50 -9.44
CA ASN A 378 -6.91 5.54 -8.69
C ASN A 378 -7.49 6.93 -8.96
N LYS A 379 -7.58 7.29 -10.25
CA LYS A 379 -8.11 8.60 -10.67
C LYS A 379 -9.61 8.73 -10.37
N THR A 380 -10.36 7.64 -10.48
CA THR A 380 -11.80 7.62 -10.19
C THR A 380 -12.06 7.95 -8.71
N PHE A 381 -11.45 7.22 -7.80
CA PHE A 381 -11.67 7.45 -6.36
C PHE A 381 -11.08 8.77 -5.87
N ALA A 382 -9.98 9.26 -6.46
CA ALA A 382 -9.39 10.55 -6.10
C ALA A 382 -10.31 11.74 -6.40
N ILE A 383 -11.16 11.64 -7.43
CA ILE A 383 -12.08 12.73 -7.81
C ILE A 383 -13.49 12.53 -7.25
N LEU A 384 -13.90 11.29 -6.96
CA LEU A 384 -15.28 10.95 -6.60
C LEU A 384 -15.79 11.75 -5.40
N TYR A 385 -14.95 12.00 -4.40
CA TYR A 385 -15.34 12.80 -3.24
C TYR A 385 -15.66 14.26 -3.57
N ARG A 386 -15.08 14.81 -4.66
CA ARG A 386 -15.35 16.20 -5.11
C ARG A 386 -16.71 16.35 -5.79
N GLU A 387 -17.28 15.26 -6.26
CA GLU A 387 -18.60 15.24 -6.90
C GLU A 387 -19.74 15.23 -5.87
N ILE A 388 -19.44 15.10 -4.58
CA ILE A 388 -20.44 15.00 -3.52
C ILE A 388 -21.08 16.38 -3.28
N LYS A 389 -22.42 16.39 -3.29
CA LYS A 389 -23.23 17.51 -2.83
C LYS A 389 -23.83 17.15 -1.47
N VAL A 390 -23.41 17.85 -0.43
CA VAL A 390 -23.73 17.52 0.98
C VAL A 390 -25.25 17.46 1.21
N GLU A 391 -26.02 18.35 0.58
CA GLU A 391 -27.47 18.41 0.66
C GLU A 391 -28.19 17.19 0.05
N ASN A 392 -27.54 16.48 -0.89
CA ASN A 392 -28.04 15.28 -1.55
C ASN A 392 -26.93 14.22 -1.63
N TYR A 393 -26.33 13.90 -0.50
CA TYR A 393 -25.04 13.19 -0.41
C TYR A 393 -25.05 11.86 -1.17
N LEU A 394 -25.93 10.92 -0.79
CA LEU A 394 -26.02 9.59 -1.41
C LEU A 394 -26.47 9.66 -2.86
N GLU A 395 -27.42 10.55 -3.19
CA GLU A 395 -27.91 10.76 -4.55
C GLU A 395 -26.80 11.26 -5.47
N SER A 396 -25.99 12.22 -5.02
CA SER A 396 -24.87 12.74 -5.80
C SER A 396 -23.79 11.68 -6.08
N ILE A 397 -23.50 10.80 -5.13
CA ILE A 397 -22.57 9.67 -5.36
C ILE A 397 -23.14 8.67 -6.35
N LYS A 398 -24.42 8.31 -6.23
CA LYS A 398 -25.11 7.43 -7.20
C LYS A 398 -25.06 8.03 -8.60
N ALA A 399 -25.36 9.33 -8.71
CA ALA A 399 -25.29 10.05 -9.97
C ALA A 399 -23.87 10.06 -10.55
N ALA A 400 -22.86 10.35 -9.74
CA ALA A 400 -21.47 10.34 -10.16
C ALA A 400 -21.05 8.98 -10.74
N PHE A 401 -21.41 7.86 -10.08
CA PHE A 401 -21.15 6.52 -10.60
C PHE A 401 -21.93 6.22 -11.89
N GLN A 402 -23.18 6.62 -11.98
CA GLN A 402 -24.05 6.33 -13.13
C GLN A 402 -23.67 7.14 -14.38
N LEU A 403 -23.14 8.35 -14.19
CA LEU A 403 -22.68 9.24 -15.25
C LEU A 403 -21.24 8.95 -15.72
N MET A 404 -20.54 8.00 -15.08
CA MET A 404 -19.19 7.61 -15.53
C MET A 404 -19.24 6.92 -16.89
N GLU A 405 -18.39 7.36 -17.81
CA GLU A 405 -18.28 6.82 -19.15
C GLU A 405 -16.91 6.17 -19.45
N GLY A 406 -16.82 5.47 -20.57
CA GLY A 406 -15.59 4.87 -21.08
C GLY A 406 -14.99 3.86 -20.09
N TYR A 407 -13.69 3.96 -19.80
CA TYR A 407 -13.00 3.09 -18.85
C TYR A 407 -13.41 3.29 -17.39
N LYS A 408 -14.06 4.40 -17.06
CA LYS A 408 -14.54 4.66 -15.69
C LYS A 408 -15.96 4.18 -15.48
N ARG A 409 -16.66 3.75 -16.54
CA ARG A 409 -18.09 3.41 -16.48
C ARG A 409 -18.41 2.40 -15.39
N PHE A 410 -19.58 2.55 -14.81
CA PHE A 410 -20.20 1.51 -14.03
C PHE A 410 -20.86 0.51 -14.99
N PRO A 411 -20.49 -0.78 -15.03
CA PRO A 411 -21.06 -1.73 -15.98
C PRO A 411 -22.58 -1.87 -15.83
N THR A 412 -23.30 -1.79 -16.97
CA THR A 412 -24.75 -1.96 -17.00
C THR A 412 -25.16 -3.37 -16.59
N ASN A 413 -26.46 -3.57 -16.28
CA ASN A 413 -26.97 -4.90 -15.96
C ASN A 413 -26.80 -5.89 -17.11
N ASN A 414 -27.01 -5.46 -18.36
CA ASN A 414 -26.88 -6.32 -19.55
C ASN A 414 -25.42 -6.72 -19.80
N GLU A 415 -24.48 -5.76 -19.71
CA GLU A 415 -23.06 -6.02 -19.83
C GLU A 415 -22.59 -6.99 -18.75
N PHE A 416 -22.93 -6.70 -17.50
CA PHE A 416 -22.55 -7.54 -16.36
C PHE A 416 -23.10 -8.97 -16.47
N GLU A 417 -24.38 -9.14 -16.83
CA GLU A 417 -25.00 -10.45 -16.98
C GLU A 417 -24.32 -11.28 -18.06
N LYS A 418 -24.08 -10.70 -19.23
CA LYS A 418 -23.39 -11.34 -20.34
C LYS A 418 -21.99 -11.84 -19.95
N GLU A 419 -21.21 -10.93 -19.35
CA GLU A 419 -19.84 -11.28 -18.95
C GLU A 419 -19.80 -12.26 -17.77
N PHE A 420 -20.74 -12.16 -16.83
CA PHE A 420 -20.85 -13.03 -15.67
C PHE A 420 -21.09 -14.50 -16.05
N VAL A 421 -21.95 -14.74 -17.03
CA VAL A 421 -22.29 -16.10 -17.53
C VAL A 421 -21.11 -16.74 -18.22
N ASN A 422 -20.33 -15.96 -18.99
CA ASN A 422 -19.23 -16.46 -19.82
C ASN A 422 -17.85 -16.43 -19.15
N LYS A 423 -17.74 -15.78 -17.97
CA LYS A 423 -16.47 -15.62 -17.26
C LYS A 423 -15.84 -16.97 -16.90
N ASP A 424 -14.52 -17.11 -17.17
CA ASP A 424 -13.72 -18.12 -16.47
C ASP A 424 -13.62 -17.73 -14.98
N VAL A 425 -14.53 -18.29 -14.19
CA VAL A 425 -14.62 -18.03 -12.75
C VAL A 425 -13.55 -18.82 -12.00
N TYR A 426 -13.13 -19.97 -12.52
CA TYR A 426 -12.13 -20.82 -11.85
C TYR A 426 -10.76 -20.13 -11.76
N SER A 427 -10.35 -19.46 -12.83
CA SER A 427 -9.11 -18.66 -12.86
C SER A 427 -9.30 -17.26 -12.26
N PHE A 428 -10.53 -16.84 -11.98
CA PHE A 428 -10.81 -15.50 -11.49
C PHE A 428 -10.27 -15.27 -10.07
N ARG A 429 -9.46 -14.23 -9.87
CA ARG A 429 -8.81 -13.92 -8.59
C ARG A 429 -9.77 -13.84 -7.42
N SER A 430 -10.97 -13.29 -7.63
CA SER A 430 -11.99 -13.07 -6.59
C SER A 430 -13.06 -14.17 -6.56
N ARG A 431 -12.77 -15.37 -7.09
CA ARG A 431 -13.71 -16.49 -7.16
C ARG A 431 -14.31 -16.89 -5.80
N ASN A 432 -13.48 -16.97 -4.77
CA ASN A 432 -13.96 -17.35 -3.43
C ASN A 432 -14.88 -16.28 -2.84
N TYR A 433 -14.58 -15.00 -3.06
CA TYR A 433 -15.46 -13.89 -2.71
C TYR A 433 -16.80 -13.98 -3.45
N LEU A 434 -16.77 -14.23 -4.78
CA LEU A 434 -17.96 -14.39 -5.62
C LEU A 434 -18.86 -15.50 -5.08
N LEU A 435 -18.31 -16.71 -4.90
CA LEU A 435 -19.08 -17.88 -4.45
C LEU A 435 -19.62 -17.69 -3.01
N ASN A 436 -18.83 -17.10 -2.12
CA ASN A 436 -19.25 -16.76 -0.76
C ASN A 436 -20.45 -15.80 -0.76
N LYS A 437 -20.42 -14.75 -1.58
CA LYS A 437 -21.51 -13.77 -1.68
C LYS A 437 -22.80 -14.39 -2.23
N LEU A 438 -22.70 -15.24 -3.26
CA LEU A 438 -23.86 -15.94 -3.81
C LEU A 438 -24.45 -16.94 -2.83
N GLU A 439 -23.61 -17.69 -2.10
CA GLU A 439 -24.06 -18.66 -1.09
C GLU A 439 -24.81 -17.98 0.04
N ASN A 440 -24.30 -16.81 0.50
CA ASN A 440 -24.84 -16.10 1.66
C ASN A 440 -25.91 -15.07 1.32
N TYR A 441 -26.25 -14.90 0.04
CA TYR A 441 -27.29 -13.94 -0.36
C TYR A 441 -28.66 -14.29 0.23
N ASN A 442 -29.30 -13.31 0.90
CA ASN A 442 -30.57 -13.47 1.60
C ASN A 442 -30.58 -14.62 2.62
N ARG A 443 -29.43 -14.98 3.18
CA ARG A 443 -29.31 -15.97 4.24
C ARG A 443 -29.35 -15.28 5.61
N LYS A 444 -30.19 -15.78 6.52
CA LYS A 444 -30.25 -15.27 7.91
C LYS A 444 -29.04 -15.71 8.72
N GLU A 445 -28.59 -16.94 8.50
CA GLU A 445 -27.41 -17.52 9.16
C GLU A 445 -26.27 -17.59 8.15
N PHE A 446 -25.18 -16.89 8.47
CA PHE A 446 -23.99 -16.85 7.61
C PHE A 446 -23.29 -18.20 7.60
N VAL A 447 -22.95 -18.69 6.39
CA VAL A 447 -22.12 -19.87 6.18
C VAL A 447 -20.70 -19.42 5.86
N ASN A 448 -19.74 -19.85 6.67
CA ASN A 448 -18.33 -19.69 6.32
C ASN A 448 -17.99 -20.64 5.18
N THR A 449 -17.64 -20.08 4.02
CA THR A 449 -17.27 -20.87 2.83
C THR A 449 -15.76 -21.08 2.68
N ASP A 450 -14.94 -20.59 3.59
CA ASP A 450 -13.47 -20.65 3.49
C ASP A 450 -12.94 -22.10 3.63
N GLU A 451 -13.74 -23.00 4.23
CA GLU A 451 -13.43 -24.43 4.40
C GLU A 451 -13.90 -25.29 3.22
N TYR A 452 -14.69 -24.72 2.30
CA TYR A 452 -15.16 -25.44 1.12
C TYR A 452 -14.23 -25.24 -0.06
N THR A 453 -14.15 -26.25 -0.91
CA THR A 453 -13.40 -26.23 -2.16
C THR A 453 -14.32 -26.07 -3.36
N ILE A 454 -13.77 -25.55 -4.47
CA ILE A 454 -14.51 -25.40 -5.72
C ILE A 454 -14.57 -26.75 -6.41
N GLU A 455 -15.78 -27.20 -6.70
CA GLU A 455 -16.07 -28.42 -7.46
C GLU A 455 -16.53 -28.07 -8.87
N HIS A 456 -16.01 -28.81 -9.83
CA HIS A 456 -16.50 -28.85 -11.21
C HIS A 456 -17.58 -29.92 -11.32
N ILE A 457 -18.82 -29.51 -11.55
CA ILE A 457 -19.94 -30.45 -11.65
C ILE A 457 -19.68 -31.40 -12.83
N MET A 458 -19.47 -30.87 -14.04
CA MET A 458 -18.85 -31.58 -15.17
C MET A 458 -17.32 -31.62 -14.95
N PRO A 459 -16.68 -32.79 -14.90
CA PRO A 459 -15.30 -32.96 -14.50
C PRO A 459 -14.27 -32.24 -15.38
N GLN A 460 -13.10 -31.95 -14.81
CA GLN A 460 -11.97 -31.34 -15.53
C GLN A 460 -11.19 -32.33 -16.42
N ASN A 461 -11.38 -33.64 -16.24
CA ASN A 461 -10.65 -34.65 -17.02
C ASN A 461 -10.93 -34.47 -18.51
N GLU A 462 -9.91 -34.25 -19.31
CA GLU A 462 -10.04 -34.13 -20.78
C GLU A 462 -10.63 -35.36 -21.42
N LYS A 463 -10.47 -36.54 -20.77
CA LYS A 463 -11.05 -37.81 -21.19
C LYS A 463 -12.28 -38.11 -20.34
N LEU A 464 -13.37 -37.42 -20.62
CA LEU A 464 -14.64 -37.71 -19.93
C LEU A 464 -15.06 -39.16 -20.09
N SER A 465 -15.68 -39.74 -19.05
CA SER A 465 -16.26 -41.07 -19.10
C SER A 465 -17.37 -41.15 -20.16
N ILE A 466 -17.65 -42.35 -20.67
CA ILE A 466 -18.72 -42.57 -21.65
C ILE A 466 -20.07 -42.06 -21.12
N SER A 467 -20.31 -42.19 -19.81
CA SER A 467 -21.52 -41.66 -19.17
C SER A 467 -21.63 -40.15 -19.35
N TRP A 468 -20.53 -39.41 -19.16
CA TRP A 468 -20.51 -37.98 -19.38
C TRP A 468 -20.63 -37.59 -20.85
N GLN A 469 -19.94 -38.29 -21.74
CA GLN A 469 -20.05 -38.06 -23.20
C GLN A 469 -21.47 -38.23 -23.70
N ASN A 470 -22.14 -39.31 -23.29
CA ASN A 470 -23.53 -39.59 -23.66
C ASN A 470 -24.50 -38.53 -23.07
N MET A 471 -24.21 -38.00 -21.87
CA MET A 471 -25.05 -37.00 -21.22
C MET A 471 -24.93 -35.62 -21.88
N LEU A 472 -23.73 -35.26 -22.36
CA LEU A 472 -23.44 -34.00 -23.03
C LEU A 472 -23.79 -34.02 -24.52
N GLY A 473 -23.80 -35.21 -25.14
CA GLY A 473 -24.08 -35.38 -26.58
C GLY A 473 -22.83 -35.39 -27.45
N ASP A 474 -23.03 -35.36 -28.77
CA ASP A 474 -21.94 -35.46 -29.76
C ASP A 474 -20.92 -34.32 -29.65
N ASP A 475 -21.35 -33.11 -29.26
CA ASP A 475 -20.53 -31.91 -29.11
C ASP A 475 -19.87 -31.78 -27.71
N TRP A 476 -19.76 -32.85 -26.94
CA TRP A 476 -19.28 -32.86 -25.57
C TRP A 476 -17.92 -32.18 -25.37
N LYS A 477 -17.01 -32.25 -26.35
CA LYS A 477 -15.69 -31.60 -26.29
C LYS A 477 -15.81 -30.06 -26.31
N GLU A 478 -16.68 -29.56 -27.20
CA GLU A 478 -16.94 -28.15 -27.34
C GLU A 478 -17.66 -27.60 -26.07
N ILE A 479 -18.65 -28.34 -25.59
CA ILE A 479 -19.37 -28.02 -24.34
C ILE A 479 -18.39 -27.99 -23.18
N GLN A 480 -17.49 -28.99 -23.05
CA GLN A 480 -16.50 -28.97 -21.98
C GLN A 480 -15.57 -27.77 -22.12
N ALA A 481 -15.03 -27.51 -23.31
CA ALA A 481 -14.12 -26.38 -23.52
C ALA A 481 -14.75 -25.02 -23.21
N ASN A 482 -16.03 -24.84 -23.55
CA ASN A 482 -16.72 -23.55 -23.39
C ASN A 482 -17.21 -23.31 -21.96
N TYR A 483 -17.67 -24.36 -21.25
CA TYR A 483 -18.40 -24.21 -19.99
C TYR A 483 -17.66 -24.73 -18.75
N LEU A 484 -16.53 -25.45 -18.90
CA LEU A 484 -15.82 -26.09 -17.80
C LEU A 484 -15.59 -25.15 -16.61
N HIS A 485 -15.09 -23.94 -16.85
CA HIS A 485 -14.68 -22.98 -15.85
C HIS A 485 -15.70 -21.86 -15.61
N THR A 486 -16.89 -21.95 -16.22
CA THR A 486 -17.95 -20.95 -16.04
C THR A 486 -18.73 -21.17 -14.73
N ILE A 487 -19.39 -20.11 -14.26
CA ILE A 487 -20.22 -20.17 -13.04
C ILE A 487 -21.33 -21.22 -13.13
N GLY A 488 -21.78 -21.52 -14.34
CA GLY A 488 -22.78 -22.56 -14.59
C GLY A 488 -22.34 -23.94 -14.14
N ASN A 489 -21.04 -24.26 -14.29
CA ASN A 489 -20.46 -25.56 -13.97
C ASN A 489 -19.69 -25.60 -12.63
N LEU A 490 -19.54 -24.47 -11.91
CA LEU A 490 -18.79 -24.40 -10.66
C LEU A 490 -19.69 -24.33 -9.45
N THR A 491 -19.30 -25.02 -8.37
CA THR A 491 -19.98 -24.97 -7.08
C THR A 491 -18.99 -25.13 -5.94
N LEU A 492 -19.50 -25.18 -4.70
CA LEU A 492 -18.71 -25.42 -3.49
C LEU A 492 -19.07 -26.77 -2.88
N THR A 493 -18.06 -27.49 -2.38
CA THR A 493 -18.24 -28.77 -1.68
C THR A 493 -17.16 -28.99 -0.63
N GLY A 494 -17.46 -29.77 0.39
CA GLY A 494 -16.47 -30.34 1.33
C GLY A 494 -15.96 -31.73 0.89
N TYR A 495 -16.46 -32.30 -0.21
CA TYR A 495 -16.24 -33.69 -0.65
C TYR A 495 -15.65 -33.75 -2.06
N ASN A 496 -14.77 -32.83 -2.41
CA ASN A 496 -14.23 -32.69 -3.77
C ASN A 496 -13.47 -33.96 -4.22
N SER A 497 -12.68 -34.56 -3.35
CA SER A 497 -11.93 -35.79 -3.62
C SER A 497 -12.83 -36.99 -3.90
N GLU A 498 -13.97 -37.07 -3.19
CA GLU A 498 -14.94 -38.14 -3.30
C GLU A 498 -15.83 -37.98 -4.54
N LEU A 499 -16.16 -36.74 -4.91
CA LEU A 499 -16.93 -36.42 -6.10
C LEU A 499 -16.15 -36.72 -7.37
N SER A 500 -14.89 -36.25 -7.44
CA SER A 500 -13.95 -36.55 -8.54
C SER A 500 -14.61 -36.60 -9.94
N ASP A 501 -14.28 -37.58 -10.77
CA ASP A 501 -14.81 -37.79 -12.14
C ASP A 501 -16.10 -38.63 -12.20
N ARG A 502 -16.78 -38.84 -11.06
CA ARG A 502 -17.98 -39.69 -11.02
C ARG A 502 -19.06 -39.16 -11.96
N PRO A 503 -19.93 -40.05 -12.48
CA PRO A 503 -21.14 -39.66 -13.22
C PRO A 503 -22.01 -38.71 -12.40
N PHE A 504 -22.73 -37.81 -13.04
CA PHE A 504 -23.57 -36.79 -12.36
C PHE A 504 -24.56 -37.39 -11.37
N GLY A 505 -25.23 -38.50 -11.74
CA GLY A 505 -26.16 -39.17 -10.84
C GLY A 505 -25.51 -39.69 -9.56
N ASP A 506 -24.25 -40.13 -9.63
CA ASP A 506 -23.47 -40.58 -8.47
C ASP A 506 -23.04 -39.39 -7.62
N LYS A 507 -22.53 -38.31 -8.24
CA LYS A 507 -22.21 -37.03 -7.53
C LYS A 507 -23.42 -36.45 -6.80
N LYS A 508 -24.61 -36.64 -7.35
CA LYS A 508 -25.87 -36.18 -6.77
C LYS A 508 -26.24 -36.98 -5.53
N LYS A 509 -26.24 -38.36 -5.63
CA LYS A 509 -26.84 -39.26 -4.65
C LYS A 509 -25.90 -39.86 -3.62
N MET A 510 -24.58 -39.78 -3.82
CA MET A 510 -23.62 -40.29 -2.84
C MET A 510 -23.71 -39.53 -1.51
N VAL A 511 -23.24 -40.16 -0.44
CA VAL A 511 -23.12 -39.49 0.89
C VAL A 511 -22.22 -38.27 0.76
N GLY A 512 -22.73 -37.11 1.20
CA GLY A 512 -22.04 -35.81 1.02
C GLY A 512 -22.13 -35.25 -0.39
N GLY A 513 -22.93 -35.87 -1.28
CA GLY A 513 -23.20 -35.38 -2.63
C GLY A 513 -24.13 -34.17 -2.67
N PHE A 514 -24.59 -33.82 -3.88
CA PHE A 514 -25.36 -32.59 -4.06
C PHE A 514 -26.72 -32.64 -3.36
N ASP A 515 -27.37 -33.82 -3.25
CA ASP A 515 -28.65 -33.95 -2.57
C ASP A 515 -28.53 -33.76 -1.05
N ASP A 516 -27.43 -34.16 -0.44
CA ASP A 516 -27.15 -33.99 0.98
C ASP A 516 -26.57 -32.59 1.34
N SER A 517 -26.12 -31.83 0.34
CA SER A 517 -25.42 -30.58 0.57
C SER A 517 -26.30 -29.50 1.23
N PRO A 518 -25.86 -28.84 2.31
CA PRO A 518 -26.57 -27.74 2.93
C PRO A 518 -26.40 -26.40 2.18
N LEU A 519 -25.55 -26.38 1.16
CA LEU A 519 -25.22 -25.16 0.41
C LEU A 519 -26.33 -24.81 -0.59
N ARG A 520 -26.73 -23.54 -0.61
CA ARG A 520 -27.73 -23.03 -1.58
C ARG A 520 -27.24 -23.06 -3.02
N LEU A 521 -25.93 -22.94 -3.23
CA LEU A 521 -25.31 -23.10 -4.55
C LEU A 521 -25.56 -24.48 -5.16
N ASN A 522 -25.83 -25.49 -4.34
CA ASN A 522 -26.11 -26.87 -4.77
C ASN A 522 -27.59 -27.17 -5.00
N ASN A 523 -28.49 -26.25 -4.66
CA ASN A 523 -29.94 -26.49 -4.78
C ASN A 523 -30.40 -26.75 -6.21
N PHE A 524 -29.73 -26.16 -7.23
CA PHE A 524 -30.09 -26.39 -8.62
C PHE A 524 -29.92 -27.87 -9.01
N MET A 525 -28.78 -28.50 -8.60
CA MET A 525 -28.48 -29.89 -8.91
C MET A 525 -29.48 -30.88 -8.30
N LYS A 526 -30.07 -30.55 -7.16
CA LYS A 526 -31.10 -31.39 -6.51
C LYS A 526 -32.33 -31.60 -7.40
N ASN A 527 -32.63 -30.62 -8.28
CA ASN A 527 -33.85 -30.56 -9.07
C ASN A 527 -33.66 -30.99 -10.53
N VAL A 528 -32.48 -31.46 -10.92
CA VAL A 528 -32.21 -31.94 -12.27
C VAL A 528 -31.60 -33.35 -12.24
N ASP A 529 -31.93 -34.17 -13.24
CA ASP A 529 -31.43 -35.55 -13.35
C ASP A 529 -30.30 -35.68 -14.40
N ILE A 530 -30.12 -34.67 -15.25
CA ILE A 530 -29.08 -34.63 -16.30
C ILE A 530 -28.29 -33.33 -16.18
N TRP A 531 -27.01 -33.39 -16.55
CA TRP A 531 -26.11 -32.25 -16.58
C TRP A 531 -25.57 -32.02 -17.98
N ASN A 532 -26.30 -31.27 -18.76
CA ASN A 532 -26.02 -30.99 -20.17
C ASN A 532 -25.86 -29.47 -20.37
N GLU A 533 -25.57 -29.06 -21.59
CA GLU A 533 -25.37 -27.62 -21.92
C GLU A 533 -26.58 -26.78 -21.51
N GLU A 534 -27.80 -27.24 -21.72
CA GLU A 534 -29.03 -26.51 -21.37
C GLU A 534 -29.08 -26.22 -19.87
N ASN A 535 -28.81 -27.22 -19.01
CA ASN A 535 -28.85 -27.07 -17.55
C ASN A 535 -27.69 -26.25 -17.03
N ILE A 536 -26.49 -26.34 -17.63
CA ILE A 536 -25.37 -25.46 -17.31
C ILE A 536 -25.74 -24.00 -17.58
N ASN A 537 -26.28 -23.70 -18.75
CA ASN A 537 -26.69 -22.36 -19.15
C ASN A 537 -27.86 -21.83 -18.31
N LYS A 538 -28.85 -22.69 -17.99
CA LYS A 538 -29.99 -22.33 -17.14
C LYS A 538 -29.51 -21.92 -15.74
N ARG A 539 -28.64 -22.75 -15.13
CA ARG A 539 -28.05 -22.44 -13.83
C ARG A 539 -27.22 -21.15 -13.87
N ALA A 540 -26.42 -20.96 -14.92
CA ALA A 540 -25.61 -19.74 -15.09
C ALA A 540 -26.49 -18.47 -15.11
N ARG A 541 -27.62 -18.50 -15.84
CA ARG A 541 -28.59 -17.39 -15.90
C ARG A 541 -29.31 -17.14 -14.58
N GLU A 542 -29.69 -18.21 -13.85
CA GLU A 542 -30.29 -18.07 -12.50
C GLU A 542 -29.29 -17.43 -11.53
N LEU A 543 -28.02 -17.83 -11.57
CA LEU A 543 -26.97 -17.22 -10.75
C LEU A 543 -26.66 -15.78 -11.17
N ALA A 544 -26.69 -15.48 -12.48
CA ALA A 544 -26.53 -14.11 -12.99
C ALA A 544 -27.67 -13.18 -12.55
N THR A 545 -28.90 -13.70 -12.50
CA THR A 545 -30.04 -12.93 -11.97
C THR A 545 -29.82 -12.59 -10.50
N LYS A 546 -29.41 -13.56 -9.68
CA LYS A 546 -29.03 -13.29 -8.28
C LYS A 546 -27.84 -12.32 -8.18
N ALA A 547 -26.85 -12.45 -9.05
CA ALA A 547 -25.67 -11.59 -9.07
C ALA A 547 -26.03 -10.11 -9.32
N LYS A 548 -27.02 -9.83 -10.18
CA LYS A 548 -27.52 -8.45 -10.40
C LYS A 548 -28.14 -7.83 -9.15
N GLU A 549 -28.74 -8.65 -8.28
CA GLU A 549 -29.29 -8.19 -7.00
C GLU A 549 -28.19 -8.01 -5.94
N VAL A 550 -27.25 -8.98 -5.86
CA VAL A 550 -26.11 -8.95 -4.93
C VAL A 550 -25.21 -7.74 -5.20
N TRP A 551 -24.89 -7.52 -6.45
CA TRP A 551 -24.03 -6.41 -6.91
C TRP A 551 -24.83 -5.44 -7.78
N SER A 552 -25.84 -4.81 -7.18
CA SER A 552 -26.74 -3.89 -7.89
C SER A 552 -25.99 -2.68 -8.47
N ALA A 553 -26.42 -2.22 -9.65
CA ALA A 553 -25.99 -0.96 -10.21
C ALA A 553 -26.78 0.20 -9.58
N PRO A 554 -26.21 1.42 -9.50
CA PRO A 554 -27.02 2.60 -9.17
C PRO A 554 -28.10 2.79 -10.24
N ASN A 555 -29.28 3.17 -9.78
CA ASN A 555 -30.44 3.39 -10.66
C ASN A 555 -31.16 4.66 -10.21
N LEU A 556 -30.79 5.79 -10.82
CA LEU A 556 -31.50 7.06 -10.69
C LEU A 556 -32.24 7.35 -12.00
N GLU A 557 -33.39 7.98 -11.88
CA GLU A 557 -34.17 8.42 -13.03
C GLU A 557 -33.46 9.52 -13.81
N ASP A 558 -33.66 9.59 -15.11
CA ASP A 558 -33.01 10.58 -15.99
C ASP A 558 -33.25 12.02 -15.54
N THR A 559 -34.46 12.31 -15.04
CA THR A 559 -34.79 13.63 -14.47
C THR A 559 -33.97 14.03 -13.25
N VAL A 560 -33.49 13.04 -12.49
CA VAL A 560 -32.58 13.26 -11.36
C VAL A 560 -31.15 13.42 -11.88
N LEU A 561 -30.72 12.59 -12.82
CA LEU A 561 -29.39 12.65 -13.41
C LEU A 561 -29.12 13.99 -14.10
N GLU A 562 -30.10 14.58 -14.77
CA GLU A 562 -29.99 15.92 -15.41
C GLU A 562 -29.54 17.00 -14.42
N LYS A 563 -29.83 16.89 -13.11
CA LYS A 563 -29.37 17.84 -12.08
C LYS A 563 -27.88 17.75 -11.78
N TYR A 564 -27.28 16.60 -12.10
CA TYR A 564 -25.86 16.28 -11.87
C TYR A 564 -25.04 16.32 -13.15
N MET A 565 -25.68 16.31 -14.31
CA MET A 565 -25.00 16.61 -15.57
C MET A 565 -24.52 18.05 -15.48
N THR A 566 -23.20 18.23 -15.47
CA THR A 566 -22.61 19.57 -15.58
C THR A 566 -23.18 20.17 -16.85
N LYS A 567 -23.89 21.29 -16.76
CA LYS A 567 -24.14 22.20 -17.83
C LYS A 567 -22.82 22.89 -18.23
N GLU A 568 -21.84 22.15 -18.61
CA GLU A 568 -20.95 22.55 -19.68
C GLU A 568 -21.67 22.26 -21.00
N VAL A 569 -22.79 22.90 -21.21
CA VAL A 569 -23.07 23.48 -22.51
C VAL A 569 -22.12 24.69 -22.59
N LYS A 570 -20.83 24.48 -22.74
CA LYS A 570 -20.15 25.10 -23.86
C LYS A 570 -21.00 24.67 -25.01
N GLU A 571 -21.58 25.65 -25.73
CA GLU A 571 -21.81 25.52 -27.15
C GLU A 571 -20.50 24.94 -27.68
N ILE A 572 -20.44 23.62 -27.76
CA ILE A 572 -19.52 22.91 -28.62
C ILE A 572 -20.09 23.32 -29.97
N ALA A 573 -19.52 24.35 -30.55
CA ALA A 573 -19.54 24.45 -32.00
C ALA A 573 -19.11 23.04 -32.42
N ALA A 574 -20.07 22.26 -32.94
CA ALA A 574 -19.84 20.88 -33.29
C ALA A 574 -18.84 20.93 -34.45
N TYR A 575 -17.56 20.87 -34.07
CA TYR A 575 -16.51 20.84 -35.06
C TYR A 575 -16.67 19.53 -35.82
N THR A 576 -16.67 19.63 -37.15
CA THR A 576 -16.78 18.49 -38.05
C THR A 576 -15.52 18.37 -38.90
N ILE A 577 -15.36 17.25 -39.57
CA ILE A 577 -14.20 17.01 -40.43
C ILE A 577 -14.08 18.09 -41.55
N ASP A 578 -15.20 18.66 -42.00
CA ASP A 578 -15.26 19.64 -43.11
C ASP A 578 -14.58 20.98 -42.80
N GLN A 579 -14.29 21.27 -41.54
CA GLN A 579 -13.62 22.53 -41.16
C GLN A 579 -12.12 22.53 -41.42
N TYR A 580 -11.52 21.33 -41.64
CA TYR A 580 -10.08 21.23 -41.87
C TYR A 580 -9.75 21.38 -43.36
N GLU A 581 -9.49 22.61 -43.79
CA GLU A 581 -9.22 22.98 -45.18
C GLU A 581 -8.18 22.10 -45.90
N TYR A 582 -7.21 21.57 -45.15
CA TYR A 582 -6.14 20.74 -45.70
C TYR A 582 -6.44 19.23 -45.72
N LEU A 583 -7.61 18.79 -45.31
CA LEU A 583 -8.09 17.42 -45.52
C LEU A 583 -8.76 17.31 -46.93
N ASN A 584 -7.95 17.55 -47.96
CA ASN A 584 -8.36 17.31 -49.35
C ASN A 584 -8.30 15.82 -49.70
N GLU A 585 -8.64 15.45 -50.97
CA GLU A 585 -8.73 14.05 -51.39
C GLU A 585 -7.51 13.20 -51.01
N ASP A 586 -6.29 13.69 -51.28
CA ASP A 586 -5.04 12.93 -50.95
C ASP A 586 -4.79 12.82 -49.45
N MET A 587 -4.97 13.92 -48.71
CA MET A 587 -4.78 13.93 -47.25
C MET A 587 -5.88 13.17 -46.52
N MET A 588 -7.08 13.11 -47.08
CA MET A 588 -8.18 12.30 -46.55
C MET A 588 -7.88 10.82 -46.63
N VAL A 589 -7.25 10.34 -47.71
CA VAL A 589 -6.82 8.94 -47.82
C VAL A 589 -5.81 8.56 -46.70
N LEU A 590 -4.84 9.45 -46.44
CA LEU A 590 -3.88 9.24 -45.36
C LEU A 590 -4.57 9.27 -43.99
N TYR A 591 -5.47 10.22 -43.82
CA TYR A 591 -6.20 10.38 -42.57
C TYR A 591 -7.10 9.18 -42.24
N GLU A 592 -7.89 8.72 -43.19
CA GLU A 592 -8.79 7.57 -43.00
C GLU A 592 -8.01 6.27 -42.76
N ALA A 593 -6.84 6.08 -43.40
CA ALA A 593 -5.97 4.94 -43.14
C ALA A 593 -5.40 4.98 -41.71
N LEU A 594 -4.95 6.16 -41.25
CA LEU A 594 -4.48 6.39 -39.91
C LEU A 594 -5.61 6.17 -38.88
N LYS A 595 -6.74 6.84 -39.07
CA LYS A 595 -7.93 6.76 -38.20
C LYS A 595 -8.39 5.32 -37.99
N LYS A 596 -8.50 4.54 -39.07
CA LYS A 596 -8.90 3.13 -38.99
C LYS A 596 -7.95 2.31 -38.09
N ARG A 597 -6.64 2.54 -38.19
CA ARG A 597 -5.64 1.83 -37.39
C ARG A 597 -5.64 2.31 -35.94
N VAL A 598 -5.74 3.61 -35.70
CA VAL A 598 -5.75 4.21 -34.35
C VAL A 598 -7.01 3.81 -33.57
N LEU A 599 -8.19 3.82 -34.20
CA LEU A 599 -9.43 3.36 -33.56
C LEU A 599 -9.44 1.86 -33.26
N ASN A 600 -8.62 1.07 -33.96
CA ASN A 600 -8.47 -0.37 -33.70
C ASN A 600 -7.41 -0.72 -32.65
N ILE A 601 -6.70 0.26 -32.07
CA ILE A 601 -5.77 0.02 -30.96
C ILE A 601 -6.53 -0.53 -29.76
N ASP A 602 -7.65 0.13 -29.42
CA ASP A 602 -8.50 -0.30 -28.31
C ASP A 602 -9.92 0.24 -28.48
N SER A 603 -10.92 -0.49 -27.97
CA SER A 603 -12.34 -0.10 -28.06
C SER A 603 -12.72 1.21 -27.36
N SER A 604 -11.85 1.72 -26.48
CA SER A 604 -12.03 3.00 -25.78
C SER A 604 -11.56 4.20 -26.56
N VAL A 605 -10.78 3.99 -27.64
CA VAL A 605 -10.26 5.09 -28.44
C VAL A 605 -11.40 5.78 -29.16
N LYS A 606 -11.50 7.09 -28.95
CA LYS A 606 -12.49 7.97 -29.57
C LYS A 606 -11.79 9.07 -30.37
N GLU A 607 -12.37 9.40 -31.53
CA GLU A 607 -12.02 10.56 -32.32
C GLU A 607 -12.81 11.77 -31.84
N GLU A 608 -12.15 12.91 -31.70
CA GLU A 608 -12.78 14.17 -31.30
C GLU A 608 -12.26 15.34 -32.13
N TYR A 609 -13.15 16.05 -32.84
CA TYR A 609 -12.80 17.23 -33.63
C TYR A 609 -12.67 18.45 -32.71
N LYS A 610 -11.54 19.15 -32.78
CA LYS A 610 -11.25 20.41 -32.09
C LYS A 610 -11.13 21.55 -33.09
N LYS A 611 -11.06 22.79 -32.62
CA LYS A 611 -10.95 23.96 -33.51
C LYS A 611 -9.77 23.89 -34.50
N LEU A 612 -8.63 23.29 -34.08
CA LEU A 612 -7.36 23.37 -34.81
C LEU A 612 -6.72 22.01 -35.09
N TYR A 613 -7.20 20.93 -34.46
CA TYR A 613 -6.66 19.57 -34.60
C TYR A 613 -7.75 18.53 -34.35
N ILE A 614 -7.48 17.31 -34.76
CA ILE A 614 -8.31 16.14 -34.48
C ILE A 614 -7.59 15.34 -33.41
N ALA A 615 -8.25 15.10 -32.28
CA ALA A 615 -7.69 14.34 -31.18
C ALA A 615 -8.17 12.88 -31.21
N PHE A 616 -7.23 11.92 -31.04
CA PHE A 616 -7.57 10.59 -30.65
C PHE A 616 -7.25 10.43 -29.17
N LYS A 617 -8.27 10.04 -28.42
CA LYS A 617 -8.18 9.93 -26.96
C LYS A 617 -8.74 8.61 -26.45
N SER A 618 -8.15 8.15 -25.37
CA SER A 618 -8.67 7.10 -24.51
C SER A 618 -8.98 7.71 -23.13
N GLN A 619 -8.05 7.70 -22.20
CA GLN A 619 -8.17 8.47 -20.94
C GLN A 619 -7.91 9.96 -21.14
N THR A 620 -6.87 10.28 -21.89
CA THR A 620 -6.49 11.62 -22.35
C THR A 620 -6.21 11.55 -23.86
N ASN A 621 -5.94 12.71 -24.51
CA ASN A 621 -5.41 12.66 -25.87
C ASN A 621 -4.04 11.97 -25.83
N PHE A 622 -3.82 11.00 -26.71
CA PHE A 622 -2.50 10.37 -26.89
C PHE A 622 -1.88 10.71 -28.23
N VAL A 623 -2.69 11.06 -29.23
CA VAL A 623 -2.23 11.63 -30.48
C VAL A 623 -3.20 12.70 -30.98
N ASP A 624 -2.67 13.85 -31.34
CA ASP A 624 -3.36 14.95 -31.98
C ASP A 624 -2.91 15.10 -33.45
N VAL A 625 -3.86 15.14 -34.36
CA VAL A 625 -3.61 15.24 -35.81
C VAL A 625 -3.93 16.64 -36.28
N VAL A 626 -2.94 17.35 -36.82
CA VAL A 626 -3.08 18.64 -37.43
C VAL A 626 -2.89 18.49 -38.95
N PRO A 627 -3.96 18.54 -39.75
CA PRO A 627 -3.84 18.51 -41.22
C PRO A 627 -3.08 19.73 -41.75
N GLN A 628 -2.12 19.47 -42.64
CA GLN A 628 -1.33 20.48 -43.33
C GLN A 628 -1.38 20.20 -44.85
N LYS A 629 -0.99 21.17 -45.65
CA LYS A 629 -1.11 21.11 -47.10
C LYS A 629 -0.50 19.87 -47.78
N SER A 630 0.58 19.29 -47.17
CA SER A 630 1.33 18.18 -47.77
C SER A 630 1.62 17.03 -46.78
N ARG A 631 1.07 17.09 -45.58
CA ARG A 631 1.29 16.07 -44.54
C ARG A 631 0.23 16.17 -43.44
N LEU A 632 0.06 15.10 -42.70
CA LEU A 632 -0.55 15.12 -41.37
C LEU A 632 0.58 15.29 -40.35
N ARG A 633 0.52 16.36 -39.57
CA ARG A 633 1.39 16.57 -38.44
C ARG A 633 0.76 15.91 -37.21
N LEU A 634 1.48 14.98 -36.59
CA LEU A 634 1.04 14.26 -35.42
C LEU A 634 1.80 14.76 -34.20
N SER A 635 1.09 15.08 -33.14
CA SER A 635 1.69 15.34 -31.83
C SER A 635 1.35 14.18 -30.90
N LEU A 636 2.39 13.52 -30.35
CA LEU A 636 2.26 12.39 -29.43
C LEU A 636 2.39 12.91 -28.01
N ASN A 637 1.42 12.53 -27.15
CA ASN A 637 1.37 13.00 -25.76
C ASN A 637 2.28 12.17 -24.85
N MET A 638 3.58 12.43 -24.97
CA MET A 638 4.65 11.83 -24.19
C MET A 638 5.87 12.75 -24.16
N GLU A 639 6.79 12.53 -23.23
CA GLU A 639 8.07 13.25 -23.22
C GLU A 639 8.99 12.73 -24.33
N PHE A 640 9.77 13.63 -24.95
CA PHE A 640 10.68 13.24 -26.04
C PHE A 640 11.77 12.25 -25.57
N SER A 641 12.14 12.27 -24.30
CA SER A 641 13.10 11.33 -23.69
C SER A 641 12.58 9.90 -23.56
N GLU A 642 11.28 9.69 -23.66
CA GLU A 642 10.63 8.39 -23.43
C GLU A 642 10.32 7.63 -24.73
N ILE A 643 10.38 8.34 -25.90
CA ILE A 643 10.06 7.70 -27.17
C ILE A 643 11.21 6.84 -27.70
N ILE A 644 10.91 5.64 -28.13
CA ILE A 644 11.81 4.77 -28.87
C ILE A 644 11.58 5.03 -30.37
N ASP A 645 12.50 5.76 -31.01
CA ASP A 645 12.44 6.14 -32.42
C ASP A 645 13.72 5.75 -33.16
N PRO A 646 13.88 4.47 -33.54
CA PRO A 646 15.10 3.99 -34.24
C PRO A 646 15.38 4.64 -35.60
N GLU A 647 14.35 5.14 -36.27
CA GLU A 647 14.50 5.78 -37.59
C GLU A 647 14.69 7.28 -37.50
N GLY A 648 14.54 7.89 -36.33
CA GLY A 648 14.78 9.32 -36.10
C GLY A 648 13.77 10.24 -36.77
N TRP A 649 12.50 9.85 -36.89
CA TRP A 649 11.44 10.66 -37.51
C TRP A 649 10.83 11.68 -36.58
N CYS A 650 10.99 11.48 -35.28
CA CYS A 650 10.41 12.34 -34.24
C CYS A 650 11.25 13.59 -34.01
N LYS A 651 10.58 14.69 -33.64
CA LYS A 651 11.19 15.95 -33.26
C LYS A 651 10.78 16.31 -31.84
N ASP A 652 11.76 16.77 -31.05
CA ASP A 652 11.49 17.40 -29.77
C ASP A 652 10.89 18.79 -29.99
N VAL A 653 9.70 18.97 -29.45
CA VAL A 653 8.94 20.22 -29.55
C VAL A 653 8.52 20.75 -28.18
N ALA A 654 9.13 20.27 -27.08
CA ALA A 654 8.79 20.65 -25.71
C ALA A 654 8.79 22.18 -25.48
N ASN A 655 9.73 22.90 -26.12
CA ASN A 655 9.92 24.35 -25.94
C ASN A 655 9.31 25.19 -27.07
N LEU A 656 8.50 24.59 -27.95
CA LEU A 656 7.89 25.32 -29.09
C LEU A 656 6.40 25.55 -28.83
N GLY A 657 5.95 26.79 -29.07
CA GLY A 657 4.50 27.12 -29.08
C GLY A 657 3.80 26.39 -30.23
N ARG A 658 2.83 25.53 -29.92
CA ARG A 658 2.16 24.64 -30.90
C ARG A 658 0.69 24.36 -30.56
N TRP A 659 -0.02 23.84 -31.55
CA TRP A 659 -1.32 23.21 -31.38
C TRP A 659 -1.15 21.70 -31.28
N GLY A 660 -1.74 21.06 -30.26
CA GLY A 660 -1.59 19.65 -29.88
C GLY A 660 -0.87 19.47 -28.53
N ASN A 661 -1.08 18.32 -27.93
CA ASN A 661 -0.51 17.95 -26.62
C ASN A 661 0.74 17.08 -26.80
N GLY A 662 1.65 17.11 -25.80
CA GLY A 662 2.87 16.27 -25.76
C GLY A 662 4.09 16.91 -26.44
N ASP A 663 5.26 16.36 -26.20
CA ASP A 663 6.56 16.94 -26.59
C ASP A 663 7.16 16.31 -27.84
N VAL A 664 6.48 15.33 -28.43
CA VAL A 664 6.94 14.61 -29.62
C VAL A 664 6.10 14.98 -30.83
N GLU A 665 6.77 15.42 -31.90
CA GLU A 665 6.12 15.68 -33.22
C GLU A 665 6.66 14.73 -34.27
N VAL A 666 5.76 14.15 -35.09
CA VAL A 666 6.12 13.33 -36.25
C VAL A 666 5.27 13.70 -37.45
N SER A 667 5.83 13.57 -38.65
CA SER A 667 5.17 13.87 -39.92
C SER A 667 4.70 12.60 -40.63
N PHE A 668 3.45 12.54 -41.07
CA PHE A 668 2.89 11.45 -41.85
C PHE A 668 2.42 11.99 -43.22
N ASN A 669 3.07 11.58 -44.31
CA ASN A 669 2.79 12.07 -45.64
C ASN A 669 2.70 10.99 -46.73
N ASN A 670 2.94 9.72 -46.36
CA ASN A 670 2.89 8.58 -47.29
C ASN A 670 2.39 7.31 -46.56
N LEU A 671 1.53 6.54 -47.22
CA LEU A 671 0.96 5.29 -46.66
C LEU A 671 2.03 4.25 -46.26
N ASN A 672 3.19 4.25 -46.93
CA ASN A 672 4.30 3.33 -46.56
C ASN A 672 4.87 3.62 -45.17
N GLN A 673 4.60 4.81 -44.62
CA GLN A 673 5.03 5.17 -43.26
C GLN A 673 4.08 4.66 -42.18
N LEU A 674 2.86 4.22 -42.55
CA LEU A 674 1.78 3.97 -41.61
C LEU A 674 2.15 2.97 -40.51
N ASP A 675 2.86 1.91 -40.83
CA ASP A 675 3.22 0.90 -39.82
C ASP A 675 4.19 1.46 -38.77
N TYR A 676 5.15 2.27 -39.20
CA TYR A 676 6.08 2.93 -38.29
C TYR A 676 5.41 4.04 -37.47
N ILE A 677 4.55 4.83 -38.08
CA ILE A 677 3.73 5.83 -37.39
C ILE A 677 2.86 5.16 -36.32
N MET A 678 2.27 4.00 -36.62
CA MET A 678 1.48 3.25 -35.62
C MET A 678 2.35 2.71 -34.49
N PHE A 679 3.58 2.28 -34.73
CA PHE A 679 4.55 1.91 -33.71
C PHE A 679 4.84 3.07 -32.75
N LEU A 680 4.99 4.29 -33.25
CA LEU A 680 5.21 5.49 -32.42
C LEU A 680 3.94 5.85 -31.62
N ILE A 681 2.77 5.82 -32.28
CA ILE A 681 1.48 6.11 -31.63
C ILE A 681 1.16 5.10 -30.52
N GLN A 682 1.48 3.81 -30.72
CA GLN A 682 1.27 2.78 -29.72
C GLN A 682 2.01 3.09 -28.43
N GLN A 683 3.23 3.61 -28.50
CA GLN A 683 4.00 4.00 -27.31
C GLN A 683 3.29 5.10 -26.52
N ALA A 684 2.80 6.14 -27.20
CA ALA A 684 2.04 7.21 -26.53
C ALA A 684 0.70 6.72 -25.95
N PHE A 685 0.08 5.72 -26.59
CA PHE A 685 -1.11 5.05 -26.06
C PHE A 685 -0.77 4.22 -24.80
N ASP A 686 0.27 3.40 -24.86
CA ASP A 686 0.67 2.52 -23.77
C ASP A 686 1.11 3.29 -22.51
N LEU A 687 1.79 4.44 -22.69
CA LEU A 687 2.17 5.31 -21.57
C LEU A 687 0.98 5.82 -20.74
N GLN A 688 -0.21 5.94 -21.33
CA GLN A 688 -1.41 6.32 -20.57
C GLN A 688 -1.78 5.26 -19.51
N PHE A 689 -1.24 4.05 -19.61
CA PHE A 689 -1.53 2.91 -18.74
C PHE A 689 -0.35 2.52 -17.85
N VAL A 690 0.85 3.08 -18.08
CA VAL A 690 2.09 2.76 -17.33
C VAL A 690 2.25 3.64 -16.08
N GLU A 691 1.64 4.81 -16.01
CA GLU A 691 1.65 5.66 -14.82
C GLU A 691 0.53 5.25 -13.82
N GLY A 692 0.74 4.13 -13.14
CA GLY A 692 -0.12 3.63 -12.08
C GLY A 692 0.70 3.08 -10.91
#